data_87f5abfefaa04823415e7e7a99fb9b46
#
_entry.id   87f5abfefaa04823415e7e7a99fb9b46
#
_cell.length_a   1.000
_cell.length_b   1.000
_cell.length_c   1.000
_cell.angle_alpha   90.00
_cell.angle_beta   90.00
_cell.angle_gamma   90.00
#
_symmetry.space_group_name_H-M   'P 1'
#
loop_
_entity.id
_entity.type
_entity.pdbx_description
1 polymer ?
#
loop_
_entity_poly.entity_id
_entity_poly.type
_entity_poly.pdbx_seq_one_letter_code
_entity_poly.pdbx_strand_id
1 'polypeptide(L)'
;MAYFIAFFLCLAWAPIVRGQDSIPKAAWKRPLGLPLENPGVTRNSGDIDDGYWQGAPVGGFGAGTFSRSYRGDFARWHIKAAVHKYEPVYANQFAMFQQSEGDDRGTAQVLMNGHPKGTELSSWQWDYPVGAGDYYALFPKAWFDYKWDKFPAHVVLEQFSPLIPDNYRESSYPVAVYRWHADNPTGKTVTVSVLLSWTNMSGWFRTFTHDFAGTPNQGNHNDYVSEKIDGAGTMKGIVFDRNRAGNIANEWDGQFAIAALEADGVEVSYQTTYQASGDGKAVWGPFSKDGRLADDDKSWVSEKEKLGGAIALRFTLKPGEKKVIPMAIAWDFPVVQFGEGRKWDRRYTDFYGTSGRSAWKIARDGLLHANEWSAEVDRWQAPYVKDESKPLWYRGMLFNELYALTDGGTFWGRQTGSDPKASPSFALLECFDYAYYGTLDVRFYASLPLLKFWPDIDKRVLREFAETVPKEWPEQGLWVWKTEQTGEPVTHKRKKIGAVPHDLGVPEGDPFVAVNEPGWQDTNDWKDLNSKFVLMVYRDYVLTGRTDITFLRDTWPAVKDAIEYLRQFDHGGGVPENSGYPDQTYDDWVVSGVSAYSGGLWLAALRAAEESARILGDTETATEYHALFVKGQKTYIAQLWNGEYFRYDTHSESKNDIQTDQLAGQWYANLTGLGDIVPHAMQVSAMKKIFDFNVMKFGGGEMGAANGMASDGSILTNAEAKEVWVGTTLGYAGLLKSEGMKDEAYKATWGLYHVIYESKGYWFRTPEAWDITGNFRAGMYMRPTAIWALEMTPSRVEER
;
A
#
# COMPACT_ATOMS: atom_id res chain seq x y z
N MET A 1 -44.35 -29.81 17.40
CA MET A 1 -44.76 -28.60 16.67
C MET A 1 -43.46 -27.93 16.20
N ALA A 2 -43.08 -28.23 15.01
CA ALA A 2 -41.84 -27.70 14.36
C ALA A 2 -42.26 -26.51 13.48
N TYR A 3 -41.70 -25.34 13.73
CA TYR A 3 -41.84 -24.20 12.83
C TYR A 3 -40.75 -24.23 11.76
N PHE A 4 -41.13 -24.44 10.51
CA PHE A 4 -40.33 -24.16 9.33
C PHE A 4 -40.40 -22.66 9.04
N ILE A 5 -39.28 -21.97 9.12
CA ILE A 5 -39.12 -20.61 8.61
C ILE A 5 -38.54 -20.71 7.20
N ALA A 6 -39.38 -20.42 6.21
CA ALA A 6 -38.99 -20.28 4.80
C ALA A 6 -38.32 -18.90 4.63
N PHE A 7 -37.03 -18.89 4.31
CA PHE A 7 -36.35 -17.69 3.82
C PHE A 7 -36.75 -17.46 2.34
N PHE A 8 -37.56 -16.46 2.10
CA PHE A 8 -37.74 -15.94 0.74
C PHE A 8 -36.53 -15.06 0.40
N LEU A 9 -35.68 -15.51 -0.49
CA LEU A 9 -34.67 -14.67 -1.17
C LEU A 9 -35.44 -13.71 -2.11
N CYS A 10 -35.65 -12.48 -1.68
CA CYS A 10 -35.96 -11.39 -2.58
C CYS A 10 -34.71 -11.00 -3.34
N LEU A 11 -34.52 -11.51 -4.55
CA LEU A 11 -33.62 -10.95 -5.54
C LEU A 11 -34.15 -9.56 -5.93
N ALA A 12 -33.67 -8.54 -5.22
CA ALA A 12 -33.89 -7.17 -5.63
C ALA A 12 -33.06 -6.93 -6.88
N TRP A 13 -33.72 -6.74 -8.02
CA TRP A 13 -33.11 -6.24 -9.23
C TRP A 13 -32.60 -4.82 -8.96
N ALA A 14 -31.31 -4.67 -8.70
CA ALA A 14 -30.69 -3.37 -8.75
C ALA A 14 -30.73 -2.85 -10.21
N PRO A 15 -31.08 -1.59 -10.46
CA PRO A 15 -31.06 -1.04 -11.82
C PRO A 15 -29.64 -1.14 -12.38
N ILE A 16 -29.50 -1.67 -13.59
CA ILE A 16 -28.22 -1.71 -14.31
C ILE A 16 -27.86 -0.26 -14.68
N VAL A 17 -26.96 0.34 -13.92
CA VAL A 17 -26.44 1.70 -14.12
C VAL A 17 -25.52 1.70 -15.36
N ARG A 18 -25.44 2.81 -16.09
CA ARG A 18 -24.46 2.96 -17.19
C ARG A 18 -23.06 2.77 -16.60
N GLY A 19 -22.13 2.09 -17.30
CA GLY A 19 -20.78 1.85 -16.81
C GLY A 19 -20.06 3.14 -16.37
N GLN A 20 -20.27 4.25 -17.07
CA GLN A 20 -19.75 5.58 -16.72
C GLN A 20 -20.48 6.20 -15.51
N ASP A 21 -21.76 5.93 -15.30
CA ASP A 21 -22.52 6.41 -14.14
C ASP A 21 -22.14 5.66 -12.83
N SER A 22 -21.40 4.55 -12.94
CA SER A 22 -20.91 3.77 -11.81
C SER A 22 -19.56 4.25 -11.25
N ILE A 23 -18.82 5.07 -12.00
CA ILE A 23 -17.51 5.59 -11.56
C ILE A 23 -17.73 6.74 -10.58
N PRO A 24 -17.25 6.66 -9.33
CA PRO A 24 -17.38 7.74 -8.36
C PRO A 24 -16.71 9.02 -8.84
N LYS A 25 -17.37 10.18 -8.66
CA LYS A 25 -16.79 11.48 -9.01
C LYS A 25 -15.45 11.78 -8.35
N ALA A 26 -15.22 11.19 -7.19
CA ALA A 26 -13.97 11.32 -6.43
C ALA A 26 -12.82 10.49 -6.99
N ALA A 27 -13.07 9.57 -7.93
CA ALA A 27 -12.01 8.81 -8.58
C ALA A 27 -11.06 9.75 -9.34
N TRP A 28 -9.76 9.63 -9.04
CA TRP A 28 -8.73 10.35 -9.78
C TRP A 28 -8.76 9.93 -11.25
N LYS A 29 -8.61 10.90 -12.14
CA LYS A 29 -8.79 10.72 -13.56
C LYS A 29 -7.56 11.12 -14.37
N ARG A 30 -7.23 10.32 -15.40
CA ARG A 30 -6.20 10.63 -16.39
C ARG A 30 -6.56 10.09 -17.77
N PRO A 31 -6.33 10.84 -18.87
CA PRO A 31 -6.52 10.31 -20.23
C PRO A 31 -5.61 9.09 -20.48
N LEU A 32 -6.15 8.05 -21.13
CA LEU A 32 -5.42 6.83 -21.46
C LEU A 32 -4.19 7.13 -22.31
N GLY A 33 -3.03 6.64 -21.86
CA GLY A 33 -1.78 6.74 -22.60
C GLY A 33 -1.20 8.15 -22.76
N LEU A 34 -1.77 9.18 -22.09
CA LEU A 34 -1.25 10.55 -22.19
C LEU A 34 0.05 10.70 -21.37
N PRO A 35 1.20 11.03 -22.02
CA PRO A 35 2.44 11.27 -21.31
C PRO A 35 2.33 12.43 -20.29
N LEU A 36 3.20 12.40 -19.27
CA LEU A 36 3.42 13.54 -18.37
C LEU A 36 4.64 14.33 -18.88
N GLU A 37 4.50 15.66 -18.98
CA GLU A 37 5.54 16.51 -19.57
C GLU A 37 6.80 16.62 -18.69
N ASN A 38 6.63 16.82 -17.38
CA ASN A 38 7.74 17.02 -16.44
C ASN A 38 7.66 16.06 -15.24
N PRO A 39 7.83 14.74 -15.46
CA PRO A 39 7.76 13.79 -14.36
C PRO A 39 8.88 14.04 -13.36
N GLY A 40 8.59 13.77 -12.09
CA GLY A 40 9.64 13.73 -11.08
C GLY A 40 10.52 12.51 -11.27
N VAL A 41 11.80 12.69 -10.96
CA VAL A 41 12.84 11.64 -11.02
C VAL A 41 13.48 11.48 -9.66
N THR A 42 14.09 10.31 -9.42
CA THR A 42 14.86 10.11 -8.20
C THR A 42 16.11 11.01 -8.15
N ARG A 43 16.44 11.48 -6.94
CA ARG A 43 17.66 12.26 -6.68
C ARG A 43 18.88 11.38 -6.46
N ASN A 44 18.67 10.15 -6.00
CA ASN A 44 19.73 9.23 -5.68
C ASN A 44 19.99 8.28 -6.83
N SER A 45 21.22 8.21 -7.28
CA SER A 45 21.62 7.23 -8.31
C SER A 45 21.59 5.83 -7.70
N GLY A 46 20.74 4.97 -8.19
CA GLY A 46 20.60 3.61 -7.69
C GLY A 46 19.26 3.35 -7.02
N ASP A 47 18.51 4.37 -6.63
CA ASP A 47 17.14 4.21 -6.20
C ASP A 47 16.23 3.74 -7.35
N ILE A 48 15.14 3.08 -6.99
CA ILE A 48 14.14 2.59 -7.94
C ILE A 48 13.36 3.75 -8.53
N ASP A 49 13.36 3.87 -9.86
CA ASP A 49 12.53 4.82 -10.60
C ASP A 49 11.85 4.18 -11.81
N ASP A 50 10.68 3.62 -11.59
CA ASP A 50 9.84 3.02 -12.63
C ASP A 50 9.17 4.04 -13.57
N GLY A 51 9.32 5.31 -13.27
CA GLY A 51 8.61 6.38 -13.97
C GLY A 51 7.13 6.45 -13.62
N TYR A 52 6.40 7.32 -14.30
CA TYR A 52 5.00 7.67 -14.01
C TYR A 52 3.96 6.75 -14.65
N TRP A 53 4.36 5.77 -15.47
CA TRP A 53 3.45 4.80 -16.06
C TRP A 53 2.98 3.78 -15.02
N GLN A 54 2.11 4.23 -14.10
CA GLN A 54 1.62 3.40 -13.01
C GLN A 54 0.10 3.33 -13.02
N GLY A 55 -0.44 2.35 -12.30
CA GLY A 55 -1.86 2.16 -12.07
C GLY A 55 -2.10 1.49 -10.73
N ALA A 56 -3.35 1.48 -10.27
CA ALA A 56 -3.73 0.84 -9.02
C ALA A 56 -3.35 -0.65 -9.05
N PRO A 57 -2.60 -1.14 -8.04
CA PRO A 57 -2.23 -2.54 -7.94
C PRO A 57 -3.46 -3.40 -7.61
N VAL A 58 -3.37 -4.69 -7.98
CA VAL A 58 -4.33 -5.73 -7.64
C VAL A 58 -3.64 -6.83 -6.85
N GLY A 59 -4.33 -7.37 -5.84
CA GLY A 59 -3.86 -8.36 -4.88
C GLY A 59 -4.23 -7.97 -3.46
N GLY A 60 -4.48 -8.95 -2.59
CA GLY A 60 -4.80 -8.75 -1.18
C GLY A 60 -3.56 -8.59 -0.30
N PHE A 61 -3.77 -8.38 0.99
CA PHE A 61 -2.70 -8.27 2.00
C PHE A 61 -1.76 -9.49 1.97
N GLY A 62 -0.47 -9.25 1.74
CA GLY A 62 0.55 -10.26 1.74
C GLY A 62 0.43 -11.32 0.64
N ALA A 63 -0.51 -11.16 -0.28
CA ALA A 63 -0.75 -12.11 -1.37
C ALA A 63 0.24 -11.98 -2.53
N GLY A 64 0.98 -10.87 -2.57
CA GLY A 64 1.67 -10.38 -3.75
C GLY A 64 0.72 -9.59 -4.65
N THR A 65 1.27 -8.67 -5.42
CA THR A 65 0.51 -7.76 -6.27
C THR A 65 1.14 -7.60 -7.64
N PHE A 66 0.35 -7.12 -8.58
CA PHE A 66 0.82 -6.56 -9.84
C PHE A 66 -0.07 -5.40 -10.26
N SER A 67 0.42 -4.55 -11.16
CA SER A 67 -0.37 -3.42 -11.63
C SER A 67 -0.48 -3.36 -13.14
N ARG A 68 -1.62 -2.83 -13.61
CA ARG A 68 -1.86 -2.42 -14.98
C ARG A 68 -1.83 -0.91 -15.06
N SER A 69 -0.88 -0.35 -15.80
CA SER A 69 -0.72 1.09 -15.91
C SER A 69 -1.88 1.75 -16.69
N TYR A 70 -2.02 3.07 -16.56
CA TYR A 70 -3.03 3.83 -17.30
C TYR A 70 -2.77 3.91 -18.82
N ARG A 71 -1.65 3.38 -19.32
CA ARG A 71 -1.44 3.14 -20.77
C ARG A 71 -1.83 1.72 -21.20
N GLY A 72 -2.12 0.82 -20.25
CA GLY A 72 -2.65 -0.51 -20.50
C GLY A 72 -1.66 -1.66 -20.42
N ASP A 73 -0.40 -1.44 -20.07
CA ASP A 73 0.58 -2.52 -19.86
C ASP A 73 0.56 -3.10 -18.44
N PHE A 74 0.94 -4.36 -18.33
CA PHE A 74 1.25 -5.02 -17.07
C PHE A 74 2.77 -5.01 -16.92
N ALA A 75 3.29 -4.23 -15.96
CA ALA A 75 4.73 -3.96 -15.86
C ALA A 75 5.31 -4.10 -14.46
N ARG A 76 4.58 -3.73 -13.40
CA ARG A 76 5.08 -3.81 -12.03
C ARG A 76 4.59 -5.09 -11.36
N TRP A 77 5.54 -5.84 -10.79
CA TRP A 77 5.32 -7.18 -10.24
C TRP A 77 5.93 -7.28 -8.85
N HIS A 78 5.09 -7.37 -7.83
CA HIS A 78 5.45 -7.62 -6.43
C HIS A 78 4.88 -8.96 -5.96
N ILE A 79 5.06 -9.99 -6.77
CA ILE A 79 4.53 -11.34 -6.49
C ILE A 79 5.31 -12.01 -5.34
N LYS A 80 6.62 -11.81 -5.25
CA LYS A 80 7.42 -12.24 -4.11
C LYS A 80 7.57 -11.12 -3.10
N ALA A 81 7.49 -11.45 -1.81
CA ALA A 81 7.63 -10.47 -0.73
C ALA A 81 8.98 -9.77 -0.80
N ALA A 82 8.98 -8.45 -0.69
CA ALA A 82 10.13 -7.55 -0.78
C ALA A 82 10.93 -7.62 -2.08
N VAL A 83 10.42 -8.26 -3.13
CA VAL A 83 11.08 -8.29 -4.43
C VAL A 83 10.35 -7.38 -5.40
N HIS A 84 11.02 -6.31 -5.78
CA HIS A 84 10.58 -5.40 -6.81
C HIS A 84 11.00 -5.89 -8.19
N LYS A 85 10.06 -5.86 -9.15
CA LYS A 85 10.35 -6.10 -10.56
C LYS A 85 9.48 -5.22 -11.42
N TYR A 86 10.11 -4.44 -12.29
CA TYR A 86 9.44 -3.63 -13.30
C TYR A 86 9.88 -4.06 -14.70
N GLU A 87 9.01 -4.74 -15.41
CA GLU A 87 9.23 -5.22 -16.76
C GLU A 87 7.89 -5.38 -17.48
N PRO A 88 7.61 -4.65 -18.57
CA PRO A 88 6.43 -4.86 -19.38
C PRO A 88 6.40 -6.27 -19.98
N VAL A 89 5.34 -7.03 -19.70
CA VAL A 89 5.11 -8.36 -20.29
C VAL A 89 4.04 -8.21 -21.36
N TYR A 90 4.45 -8.00 -22.59
CA TYR A 90 3.56 -7.63 -23.70
C TYR A 90 2.50 -8.71 -24.03
N ALA A 91 2.78 -9.98 -23.80
CA ALA A 91 1.81 -11.04 -23.99
C ALA A 91 0.73 -11.09 -22.88
N ASN A 92 0.93 -10.38 -21.75
CA ASN A 92 -0.09 -10.18 -20.72
C ASN A 92 -0.93 -8.99 -21.11
N GLN A 93 -2.02 -9.22 -21.85
CA GLN A 93 -2.79 -8.12 -22.42
C GLN A 93 -4.28 -8.38 -22.51
N PHE A 94 -5.03 -7.28 -22.50
CA PHE A 94 -6.40 -7.24 -22.97
C PHE A 94 -6.45 -6.72 -24.40
N ALA A 95 -7.29 -7.33 -25.23
CA ALA A 95 -7.69 -6.79 -26.51
C ALA A 95 -9.22 -6.83 -26.66
N MET A 96 -9.77 -5.98 -27.50
CA MET A 96 -11.19 -5.90 -27.76
C MET A 96 -11.46 -6.06 -29.25
N PHE A 97 -12.54 -6.80 -29.57
CA PHE A 97 -13.12 -6.88 -30.89
C PHE A 97 -14.56 -6.39 -30.83
N GLN A 98 -14.94 -5.55 -31.79
CA GLN A 98 -16.34 -5.14 -31.93
C GLN A 98 -16.78 -5.16 -33.40
N GLN A 99 -18.04 -5.53 -33.64
CA GLN A 99 -18.65 -5.58 -34.96
C GLN A 99 -20.14 -5.27 -34.88
N SER A 100 -20.61 -4.30 -35.64
CA SER A 100 -22.06 -4.07 -35.77
C SER A 100 -22.69 -5.04 -36.76
N GLU A 101 -23.92 -5.39 -36.53
CA GLU A 101 -24.72 -6.20 -37.45
C GLU A 101 -24.78 -5.57 -38.83
N GLY A 102 -24.47 -6.37 -39.87
CA GLY A 102 -24.42 -5.94 -41.25
C GLY A 102 -23.07 -5.33 -41.68
N ASP A 103 -22.10 -5.20 -40.81
CA ASP A 103 -20.75 -4.78 -41.20
C ASP A 103 -19.94 -6.02 -41.69
N ASP A 104 -19.21 -5.86 -42.79
CA ASP A 104 -18.40 -6.98 -43.38
C ASP A 104 -17.26 -7.43 -42.48
N ARG A 105 -16.72 -6.53 -41.67
CA ARG A 105 -15.57 -6.77 -40.76
C ARG A 105 -15.75 -6.05 -39.43
N GLY A 106 -15.26 -6.70 -38.39
CA GLY A 106 -15.11 -6.08 -37.08
C GLY A 106 -13.77 -5.34 -36.92
N THR A 107 -13.65 -4.61 -35.84
CA THR A 107 -12.42 -3.93 -35.38
C THR A 107 -11.85 -4.67 -34.19
N ALA A 108 -10.60 -5.14 -34.30
CA ALA A 108 -9.83 -5.72 -33.21
C ALA A 108 -8.67 -4.82 -32.82
N GLN A 109 -8.45 -4.60 -31.53
CA GLN A 109 -7.42 -3.68 -31.02
C GLN A 109 -6.90 -4.17 -29.67
N VAL A 110 -5.57 -4.17 -29.49
CA VAL A 110 -4.93 -4.32 -28.18
C VAL A 110 -5.21 -3.07 -27.36
N LEU A 111 -5.64 -3.25 -26.11
CA LEU A 111 -6.01 -2.14 -25.22
C LEU A 111 -4.80 -1.57 -24.45
N MET A 112 -3.75 -1.29 -25.23
CA MET A 112 -2.51 -0.70 -24.71
C MET A 112 -2.01 0.37 -25.68
N ASN A 113 -1.58 1.51 -25.12
CA ASN A 113 -0.86 2.53 -25.83
C ASN A 113 0.64 2.21 -25.82
N GLY A 114 1.18 1.84 -26.97
CA GLY A 114 2.53 1.33 -27.16
C GLY A 114 2.56 -0.12 -27.67
N HIS A 115 3.74 -0.62 -28.01
CA HIS A 115 3.96 -1.92 -28.62
C HIS A 115 5.31 -2.52 -28.23
N PRO A 116 5.50 -3.85 -28.35
CA PRO A 116 6.78 -4.50 -28.15
C PRO A 116 7.79 -4.09 -29.24
N LYS A 117 9.08 -4.16 -28.90
CA LYS A 117 10.15 -3.96 -29.87
C LYS A 117 10.39 -5.23 -30.68
N GLY A 118 10.74 -5.08 -31.96
CA GLY A 118 11.11 -6.20 -32.84
C GLY A 118 9.90 -6.96 -33.40
N THR A 119 9.99 -8.30 -33.43
CA THR A 119 8.98 -9.18 -34.05
C THR A 119 8.02 -9.84 -33.04
N GLU A 120 8.22 -9.63 -31.77
CA GLU A 120 7.34 -10.17 -30.71
C GLU A 120 5.91 -9.66 -30.93
N LEU A 121 4.96 -10.59 -31.00
CA LEU A 121 3.52 -10.31 -31.19
C LEU A 121 3.22 -9.33 -32.35
N SER A 122 4.04 -9.37 -33.40
CA SER A 122 3.97 -8.45 -34.54
C SER A 122 2.69 -8.61 -35.39
N SER A 123 1.94 -9.70 -35.24
CA SER A 123 0.63 -9.87 -35.88
C SER A 123 -0.49 -9.10 -35.17
N TRP A 124 -0.29 -8.63 -33.94
CA TRP A 124 -1.30 -7.97 -33.13
C TRP A 124 -1.44 -6.50 -33.52
N GLN A 125 -2.66 -5.94 -33.44
CA GLN A 125 -2.91 -4.52 -33.67
C GLN A 125 -2.67 -3.75 -32.38
N TRP A 126 -1.50 -3.15 -32.29
CA TRP A 126 -1.04 -2.35 -31.15
C TRP A 126 -1.43 -0.86 -31.28
N ASP A 127 -0.98 -0.07 -30.31
CA ASP A 127 -1.12 1.39 -30.25
C ASP A 127 -2.57 1.85 -30.17
N TYR A 128 -3.26 1.45 -29.09
CA TYR A 128 -4.54 2.06 -28.75
C TYR A 128 -4.40 3.59 -28.72
N PRO A 129 -5.31 4.37 -29.34
CA PRO A 129 -5.08 5.80 -29.51
C PRO A 129 -4.96 6.54 -28.18
N VAL A 130 -3.94 7.42 -28.07
CA VAL A 130 -3.73 8.28 -26.89
C VAL A 130 -4.96 9.18 -26.69
N GLY A 131 -5.48 9.21 -25.48
CA GLY A 131 -6.65 10.03 -25.12
C GLY A 131 -7.99 9.51 -25.66
N ALA A 132 -8.04 8.32 -26.29
CA ALA A 132 -9.31 7.71 -26.70
C ALA A 132 -10.00 7.02 -25.50
N GLY A 133 -10.15 7.75 -24.42
CA GLY A 133 -10.75 7.32 -23.18
C GLY A 133 -9.96 7.78 -21.95
N ASP A 134 -10.44 7.34 -20.81
CA ASP A 134 -9.93 7.80 -19.52
C ASP A 134 -9.67 6.63 -18.58
N TYR A 135 -8.59 6.74 -17.81
CA TYR A 135 -8.31 5.93 -16.63
C TYR A 135 -8.84 6.64 -15.39
N TYR A 136 -9.48 5.89 -14.51
CA TYR A 136 -9.89 6.36 -13.21
C TYR A 136 -9.38 5.44 -12.12
N ALA A 137 -9.09 5.98 -10.94
CA ALA A 137 -8.70 5.20 -9.79
C ALA A 137 -9.29 5.74 -8.49
N LEU A 138 -9.83 4.82 -7.71
CA LEU A 138 -10.26 4.96 -6.33
C LEU A 138 -9.95 3.63 -5.63
N PHE A 139 -8.71 3.45 -5.22
CA PHE A 139 -8.20 2.17 -4.72
C PHE A 139 -9.14 1.56 -3.64
N PRO A 140 -9.44 0.24 -3.69
CA PRO A 140 -8.81 -0.79 -4.52
C PRO A 140 -9.35 -0.92 -5.94
N LYS A 141 -10.27 -0.05 -6.38
CA LYS A 141 -10.83 -0.07 -7.72
C LYS A 141 -10.07 0.84 -8.68
N ALA A 142 -10.02 0.43 -9.94
CA ALA A 142 -9.68 1.30 -11.05
C ALA A 142 -10.56 0.98 -12.26
N TRP A 143 -10.73 1.96 -13.12
CA TRP A 143 -11.55 1.83 -14.33
C TRP A 143 -10.80 2.30 -15.55
N PHE A 144 -11.02 1.62 -16.69
CA PHE A 144 -10.57 1.99 -18.02
C PHE A 144 -11.82 2.23 -18.86
N ASP A 145 -12.12 3.48 -19.14
CA ASP A 145 -13.28 3.91 -19.92
C ASP A 145 -12.84 4.12 -21.37
N TYR A 146 -13.13 3.16 -22.24
CA TYR A 146 -12.69 3.13 -23.64
C TYR A 146 -13.67 3.89 -24.53
N LYS A 147 -13.21 4.95 -25.20
CA LYS A 147 -14.02 5.90 -25.99
C LYS A 147 -13.53 6.03 -27.43
N TRP A 148 -13.03 4.94 -28.01
CA TRP A 148 -12.59 4.99 -29.40
C TRP A 148 -13.79 4.93 -30.35
N ASP A 149 -13.83 5.83 -31.34
CA ASP A 149 -14.91 5.99 -32.31
C ASP A 149 -15.12 4.75 -33.22
N LYS A 150 -14.11 3.88 -33.36
CA LYS A 150 -14.21 2.60 -34.07
C LYS A 150 -14.90 1.51 -33.26
N PHE A 151 -15.19 1.74 -31.98
CA PHE A 151 -15.92 0.82 -31.14
C PHE A 151 -17.39 1.28 -30.98
N PRO A 152 -18.35 0.63 -31.65
CA PRO A 152 -19.76 1.03 -31.62
C PRO A 152 -20.40 0.86 -30.24
N ALA A 153 -20.03 -0.15 -29.46
CA ALA A 153 -20.46 -0.30 -28.08
C ALA A 153 -19.49 0.42 -27.13
N HIS A 154 -20.03 1.13 -26.15
CA HIS A 154 -19.24 1.72 -25.08
C HIS A 154 -18.86 0.67 -24.04
N VAL A 155 -17.59 0.58 -23.70
CA VAL A 155 -17.08 -0.44 -22.76
C VAL A 155 -16.21 0.20 -21.69
N VAL A 156 -16.52 -0.11 -20.44
CA VAL A 156 -15.71 0.26 -19.27
C VAL A 156 -15.25 -1.02 -18.59
N LEU A 157 -13.95 -1.14 -18.40
CA LEU A 157 -13.38 -2.16 -17.54
C LEU A 157 -13.29 -1.61 -16.10
N GLU A 158 -13.85 -2.30 -15.13
CA GLU A 158 -13.62 -2.14 -13.69
C GLU A 158 -12.67 -3.24 -13.22
N GLN A 159 -11.55 -2.89 -12.59
CA GLN A 159 -10.62 -3.86 -11.98
C GLN A 159 -10.46 -3.62 -10.49
N PHE A 160 -10.35 -4.70 -9.70
CA PHE A 160 -10.10 -4.62 -8.26
C PHE A 160 -9.69 -5.97 -7.67
N SER A 161 -9.20 -5.94 -6.43
CA SER A 161 -9.12 -7.10 -5.53
C SER A 161 -9.99 -6.85 -4.29
N PRO A 162 -10.49 -7.91 -3.61
CA PRO A 162 -11.43 -7.76 -2.50
C PRO A 162 -10.73 -7.27 -1.24
N LEU A 163 -10.45 -5.96 -1.17
CA LEU A 163 -10.00 -5.31 0.04
C LEU A 163 -11.22 -4.76 0.78
N ILE A 164 -11.61 -5.43 1.86
CA ILE A 164 -12.88 -5.22 2.58
C ILE A 164 -12.58 -5.04 4.06
N PRO A 165 -13.02 -3.91 4.68
CA PRO A 165 -12.84 -3.68 6.11
C PRO A 165 -13.35 -4.84 6.97
N ASP A 166 -12.59 -5.16 8.02
CA ASP A 166 -12.90 -6.23 8.98
C ASP A 166 -12.97 -7.64 8.40
N ASN A 167 -12.65 -7.79 7.12
CA ASN A 167 -12.63 -9.06 6.43
C ASN A 167 -11.18 -9.53 6.23
N TYR A 168 -10.72 -10.40 7.11
CA TYR A 168 -9.35 -10.93 7.14
C TYR A 168 -9.14 -12.14 6.22
N ARG A 169 -10.21 -12.60 5.58
CA ARG A 169 -10.18 -13.73 4.66
C ARG A 169 -10.01 -13.27 3.23
N GLU A 170 -11.04 -12.66 2.65
CA GLU A 170 -11.02 -12.24 1.24
C GLU A 170 -9.99 -11.14 1.00
N SER A 171 -9.74 -10.26 1.99
CA SER A 171 -8.68 -9.24 1.89
C SER A 171 -7.25 -9.82 1.79
N SER A 172 -7.07 -11.15 1.97
CA SER A 172 -5.79 -11.84 1.76
C SER A 172 -5.68 -12.54 0.41
N TYR A 173 -6.72 -12.50 -0.45
CA TYR A 173 -6.76 -13.35 -1.64
C TYR A 173 -5.88 -12.86 -2.78
N PRO A 174 -5.12 -13.76 -3.43
CA PRO A 174 -4.31 -13.48 -4.62
C PRO A 174 -5.19 -13.53 -5.89
N VAL A 175 -6.11 -12.59 -6.03
CA VAL A 175 -7.04 -12.53 -7.15
C VAL A 175 -7.28 -11.10 -7.62
N ALA A 176 -7.32 -10.92 -8.93
CA ALA A 176 -7.77 -9.72 -9.61
C ALA A 176 -9.07 -10.01 -10.35
N VAL A 177 -10.10 -9.23 -10.07
CA VAL A 177 -11.41 -9.29 -10.73
C VAL A 177 -11.49 -8.17 -11.75
N TYR A 178 -11.92 -8.52 -12.96
CA TYR A 178 -12.11 -7.62 -14.10
C TYR A 178 -13.56 -7.69 -14.55
N ARG A 179 -14.34 -6.65 -14.28
CA ARG A 179 -15.76 -6.55 -14.66
C ARG A 179 -15.89 -5.66 -15.88
N TRP A 180 -16.36 -6.23 -16.97
CA TRP A 180 -16.56 -5.55 -18.25
C TRP A 180 -18.00 -5.06 -18.34
N HIS A 181 -18.17 -3.75 -18.19
CA HIS A 181 -19.44 -3.05 -18.35
C HIS A 181 -19.57 -2.64 -19.81
N ALA A 182 -20.50 -3.22 -20.53
CA ALA A 182 -20.73 -2.91 -21.94
C ALA A 182 -22.15 -2.37 -22.16
N ASP A 183 -22.26 -1.30 -22.94
CA ASP A 183 -23.50 -0.60 -23.28
C ASP A 183 -23.55 -0.38 -24.80
N ASN A 184 -24.68 -0.73 -25.43
CA ASN A 184 -24.85 -0.49 -26.86
C ASN A 184 -25.77 0.73 -27.09
N PRO A 185 -25.21 1.93 -27.35
CA PRO A 185 -25.99 3.14 -27.62
C PRO A 185 -26.51 3.20 -29.08
N THR A 186 -26.15 2.26 -29.93
CA THR A 186 -26.49 2.27 -31.37
C THR A 186 -27.86 1.66 -31.68
N GLY A 187 -28.34 1.90 -32.89
CA GLY A 187 -29.59 1.25 -33.40
C GLY A 187 -29.39 -0.17 -33.98
N LYS A 188 -28.19 -0.73 -33.94
CA LYS A 188 -27.87 -2.06 -34.49
C LYS A 188 -27.43 -3.01 -33.35
N THR A 189 -27.58 -4.31 -33.57
CA THR A 189 -26.90 -5.30 -32.66
C THR A 189 -25.41 -5.20 -32.82
N VAL A 190 -24.67 -5.22 -31.68
CA VAL A 190 -23.21 -5.18 -31.66
C VAL A 190 -22.67 -6.44 -31.03
N THR A 191 -21.77 -7.12 -31.74
CA THR A 191 -20.93 -8.18 -31.16
C THR A 191 -19.73 -7.54 -30.48
N VAL A 192 -19.50 -7.88 -29.23
CA VAL A 192 -18.34 -7.49 -28.44
C VAL A 192 -17.58 -8.74 -28.02
N SER A 193 -16.27 -8.73 -28.14
CA SER A 193 -15.41 -9.74 -27.53
C SER A 193 -14.22 -9.12 -26.84
N VAL A 194 -13.88 -9.66 -25.68
CA VAL A 194 -12.71 -9.28 -24.87
C VAL A 194 -11.75 -10.45 -24.79
N LEU A 195 -10.55 -10.26 -25.30
CA LEU A 195 -9.43 -11.18 -25.15
C LEU A 195 -8.66 -10.89 -23.85
N LEU A 196 -8.33 -11.92 -23.11
CA LEU A 196 -7.30 -11.91 -22.08
C LEU A 196 -6.23 -12.93 -22.45
N SER A 197 -5.03 -12.46 -22.68
CA SER A 197 -3.83 -13.27 -22.89
C SER A 197 -2.91 -13.15 -21.69
N TRP A 198 -2.25 -14.25 -21.32
CA TRP A 198 -1.35 -14.30 -20.17
C TRP A 198 -0.16 -15.21 -20.43
N THR A 199 1.01 -14.82 -19.95
CA THR A 199 2.24 -15.61 -20.03
C THR A 199 2.35 -16.55 -18.85
N ASN A 200 2.87 -17.75 -19.07
CA ASN A 200 3.24 -18.63 -17.97
C ASN A 200 4.50 -18.10 -17.28
N MET A 201 4.31 -17.49 -16.14
CA MET A 201 5.36 -16.84 -15.35
C MET A 201 5.80 -17.69 -14.15
N SER A 202 5.46 -18.99 -14.10
CA SER A 202 5.98 -19.93 -13.11
C SER A 202 7.49 -20.06 -13.24
N GLY A 203 8.23 -19.85 -12.12
CA GLY A 203 9.69 -19.81 -12.11
C GLY A 203 10.33 -18.50 -12.61
N TRP A 204 9.53 -17.48 -12.98
CA TRP A 204 10.02 -16.18 -13.45
C TRP A 204 10.41 -15.24 -12.31
N PHE A 205 9.78 -15.40 -11.13
CA PHE A 205 10.04 -14.55 -9.98
C PHE A 205 11.17 -15.11 -9.13
N ARG A 206 12.25 -14.33 -8.96
CA ARG A 206 13.29 -14.65 -7.98
C ARG A 206 12.79 -14.46 -6.55
N THR A 207 13.48 -15.02 -5.57
CA THR A 207 13.37 -14.63 -4.15
C THR A 207 14.24 -13.40 -3.90
N PHE A 208 14.19 -12.84 -2.69
CA PHE A 208 14.98 -11.67 -2.34
C PHE A 208 16.48 -11.89 -2.55
N THR A 209 17.01 -13.03 -2.12
CA THR A 209 18.45 -13.32 -2.16
C THR A 209 18.88 -14.25 -3.29
N HIS A 210 17.96 -14.89 -3.99
CA HIS A 210 18.27 -15.93 -4.95
C HIS A 210 17.54 -15.71 -6.27
N ASP A 211 18.29 -15.75 -7.35
CA ASP A 211 17.70 -15.95 -8.67
C ASP A 211 17.27 -17.41 -8.82
N PHE A 212 16.31 -17.64 -9.71
CA PHE A 212 15.88 -18.98 -10.01
C PHE A 212 17.06 -19.82 -10.54
N ALA A 213 17.38 -20.94 -9.84
CA ALA A 213 18.55 -21.75 -10.12
C ALA A 213 18.44 -22.65 -11.37
N GLY A 214 17.27 -22.70 -12.02
CA GLY A 214 17.03 -23.52 -13.22
C GLY A 214 17.08 -22.73 -14.52
N THR A 215 16.86 -23.44 -15.63
CA THR A 215 16.63 -22.79 -16.92
C THR A 215 15.29 -22.06 -16.88
N PRO A 216 15.23 -20.74 -17.13
CA PRO A 216 13.98 -20.02 -17.18
C PRO A 216 12.97 -20.69 -18.12
N ASN A 217 11.70 -20.74 -17.70
CA ASN A 217 10.57 -21.36 -18.40
C ASN A 217 10.63 -22.90 -18.55
N GLN A 218 11.75 -23.54 -18.22
CA GLN A 218 11.87 -25.02 -18.33
C GLN A 218 10.82 -25.72 -17.46
N GLY A 219 10.08 -26.64 -18.05
CA GLY A 219 9.04 -27.39 -17.35
C GLY A 219 7.69 -26.68 -17.27
N ASN A 220 7.59 -25.42 -17.76
CA ASN A 220 6.31 -24.71 -17.82
C ASN A 220 5.36 -25.40 -18.80
N HIS A 221 4.10 -25.49 -18.43
CA HIS A 221 3.00 -25.99 -19.27
C HIS A 221 1.71 -25.27 -18.94
N ASN A 222 0.78 -25.26 -19.88
CA ASN A 222 -0.53 -24.65 -19.71
C ASN A 222 -1.62 -25.71 -19.89
N ASP A 223 -2.64 -25.66 -19.06
CA ASP A 223 -3.76 -26.60 -19.12
C ASP A 223 -5.08 -25.86 -19.32
N TYR A 224 -5.85 -26.25 -20.33
CA TYR A 224 -7.24 -25.82 -20.44
C TYR A 224 -8.07 -26.52 -19.36
N VAL A 225 -8.91 -25.77 -18.66
CA VAL A 225 -9.81 -26.27 -17.62
C VAL A 225 -11.23 -25.80 -17.91
N SER A 226 -12.18 -26.71 -17.78
CA SER A 226 -13.60 -26.43 -17.88
C SER A 226 -14.35 -27.06 -16.71
N GLU A 227 -15.14 -26.27 -15.98
CA GLU A 227 -15.87 -26.70 -14.79
C GLU A 227 -17.32 -26.18 -14.85
N LYS A 228 -18.29 -27.09 -14.79
CA LYS A 228 -19.70 -26.69 -14.67
C LYS A 228 -19.99 -26.24 -13.24
N ILE A 229 -20.56 -25.06 -13.09
CA ILE A 229 -20.94 -24.46 -11.81
C ILE A 229 -22.46 -24.34 -11.78
N ASP A 230 -23.09 -25.02 -10.83
CA ASP A 230 -24.54 -25.03 -10.68
C ASP A 230 -25.08 -23.61 -10.45
N GLY A 231 -26.05 -23.22 -11.27
CA GLY A 231 -26.67 -21.89 -11.20
C GLY A 231 -25.86 -20.73 -11.79
N ALA A 232 -24.59 -20.94 -12.21
CA ALA A 232 -23.74 -19.87 -12.74
C ALA A 232 -23.30 -20.09 -14.21
N GLY A 233 -23.26 -21.34 -14.69
CA GLY A 233 -22.80 -21.66 -16.05
C GLY A 233 -21.61 -22.58 -16.07
N THR A 234 -20.74 -22.42 -17.08
CA THR A 234 -19.49 -23.19 -17.20
C THR A 234 -18.29 -22.24 -17.07
N MET A 235 -17.48 -22.42 -16.04
CA MET A 235 -16.21 -21.74 -15.92
C MET A 235 -15.22 -22.37 -16.89
N LYS A 236 -14.60 -21.56 -17.74
CA LYS A 236 -13.57 -21.96 -18.72
C LYS A 236 -12.35 -21.07 -18.55
N GLY A 237 -11.17 -21.66 -18.72
CA GLY A 237 -9.93 -20.89 -18.62
C GLY A 237 -8.67 -21.71 -18.78
N ILE A 238 -7.55 -21.07 -18.49
CA ILE A 238 -6.21 -21.64 -18.60
C ILE A 238 -5.53 -21.58 -17.23
N VAL A 239 -4.94 -22.71 -16.82
CA VAL A 239 -4.03 -22.78 -15.68
C VAL A 239 -2.61 -22.84 -16.22
N PHE A 240 -1.75 -22.00 -15.68
CA PHE A 240 -0.32 -21.88 -15.99
C PHE A 240 0.46 -22.51 -14.85
N ASP A 241 1.07 -23.65 -15.07
CA ASP A 241 1.80 -24.41 -14.06
C ASP A 241 3.23 -24.74 -14.54
N ARG A 242 3.95 -25.41 -13.70
CA ARG A 242 5.30 -25.89 -13.94
C ARG A 242 5.49 -27.30 -13.39
N ASN A 243 6.17 -28.16 -14.11
CA ASN A 243 6.55 -29.48 -13.62
C ASN A 243 7.43 -29.36 -12.39
N ARG A 244 7.02 -29.99 -11.30
CA ARG A 244 7.73 -30.04 -10.04
C ARG A 244 7.59 -31.39 -9.35
N ALA A 245 8.59 -31.76 -8.57
CA ALA A 245 8.52 -32.96 -7.73
C ALA A 245 7.68 -32.68 -6.48
N GLY A 246 6.78 -33.60 -6.12
CA GLY A 246 6.01 -33.53 -4.87
C GLY A 246 4.75 -32.65 -4.93
N ASN A 247 4.07 -32.59 -3.79
CA ASN A 247 2.76 -31.92 -3.64
C ASN A 247 2.81 -30.62 -2.83
N ILE A 248 3.98 -30.28 -2.27
CA ILE A 248 4.19 -29.06 -1.47
C ILE A 248 5.02 -28.08 -2.29
N ALA A 249 4.58 -26.85 -2.38
CA ALA A 249 5.32 -25.80 -3.05
C ALA A 249 6.61 -25.44 -2.31
N ASN A 250 7.62 -25.01 -3.07
CA ASN A 250 8.77 -24.29 -2.53
C ASN A 250 8.69 -22.81 -2.96
N GLU A 251 9.71 -22.02 -2.65
CA GLU A 251 9.68 -20.58 -2.94
C GLU A 251 9.62 -20.21 -4.44
N TRP A 252 9.94 -21.17 -5.33
CA TRP A 252 9.90 -20.98 -6.79
C TRP A 252 8.58 -21.41 -7.39
N ASP A 253 7.82 -22.26 -6.68
CA ASP A 253 6.62 -22.87 -7.21
C ASP A 253 5.41 -21.94 -7.07
N GLY A 254 4.58 -21.96 -8.10
CA GLY A 254 3.31 -21.26 -8.10
C GLY A 254 2.58 -21.47 -9.43
N GLN A 255 1.32 -21.06 -9.42
CA GLN A 255 0.44 -21.09 -10.58
C GLN A 255 -0.16 -19.72 -10.85
N PHE A 256 -0.51 -19.47 -12.11
CA PHE A 256 -1.54 -18.48 -12.49
C PHE A 256 -2.75 -19.19 -13.06
N ALA A 257 -3.90 -18.54 -13.03
CA ALA A 257 -5.09 -18.94 -13.77
C ALA A 257 -5.78 -17.70 -14.34
N ILE A 258 -6.24 -17.82 -15.59
CA ILE A 258 -7.17 -16.87 -16.21
C ILE A 258 -8.48 -17.58 -16.47
N ALA A 259 -9.61 -16.96 -16.14
CA ALA A 259 -10.89 -17.61 -16.26
C ALA A 259 -12.04 -16.63 -16.53
N ALA A 260 -13.10 -17.17 -17.17
CA ALA A 260 -14.38 -16.49 -17.39
C ALA A 260 -15.53 -17.47 -17.26
N LEU A 261 -16.77 -16.96 -17.11
CA LEU A 261 -18.00 -17.76 -17.08
C LEU A 261 -18.70 -17.73 -18.42
N GLU A 262 -18.88 -18.92 -19.02
CA GLU A 262 -19.78 -19.14 -20.14
C GLU A 262 -21.20 -19.35 -19.62
N ALA A 263 -22.13 -18.51 -20.05
CA ALA A 263 -23.51 -18.53 -19.64
C ALA A 263 -24.42 -18.09 -20.84
N ASP A 264 -25.72 -18.05 -20.66
CA ASP A 264 -26.66 -17.68 -21.74
C ASP A 264 -26.27 -16.36 -22.41
N GLY A 265 -25.94 -16.45 -23.70
CA GLY A 265 -25.52 -15.32 -24.54
C GLY A 265 -24.10 -14.82 -24.30
N VAL A 266 -23.30 -15.57 -23.56
CA VAL A 266 -21.86 -15.33 -23.36
C VAL A 266 -21.10 -16.61 -23.71
N GLU A 267 -20.17 -16.51 -24.64
CA GLU A 267 -19.37 -17.62 -25.18
C GLU A 267 -17.90 -17.39 -24.74
N VAL A 268 -17.21 -18.45 -24.30
CA VAL A 268 -15.79 -18.42 -23.96
C VAL A 268 -15.04 -19.39 -24.85
N SER A 269 -14.17 -18.84 -25.72
CA SER A 269 -13.22 -19.59 -26.56
C SER A 269 -11.80 -19.44 -26.03
N TYR A 270 -10.88 -20.33 -26.44
CA TYR A 270 -9.54 -20.40 -25.85
C TYR A 270 -8.45 -20.82 -26.82
N GLN A 271 -7.21 -20.48 -26.46
CA GLN A 271 -5.95 -20.97 -26.99
C GLN A 271 -5.10 -21.41 -25.80
N THR A 272 -4.96 -22.71 -25.58
CA THR A 272 -4.31 -23.26 -24.38
C THR A 272 -2.84 -22.86 -24.31
N THR A 273 -2.13 -23.04 -25.43
CA THR A 273 -0.69 -22.72 -25.49
C THR A 273 -0.32 -22.09 -26.82
N TYR A 274 0.50 -21.04 -26.74
CA TYR A 274 1.20 -20.44 -27.87
C TYR A 274 2.56 -19.92 -27.43
N GLN A 275 3.47 -19.66 -28.38
CA GLN A 275 4.78 -19.07 -28.10
C GLN A 275 4.63 -17.56 -27.87
N ALA A 276 4.72 -17.11 -26.60
CA ALA A 276 4.49 -15.70 -26.23
C ALA A 276 5.54 -14.73 -26.81
N SER A 277 6.75 -15.20 -27.09
CA SER A 277 7.81 -14.44 -27.77
C SER A 277 7.76 -14.54 -29.30
N GLY A 278 6.80 -15.28 -29.87
CA GLY A 278 6.57 -15.42 -31.30
C GLY A 278 5.78 -14.27 -31.91
N ASP A 279 5.33 -14.43 -33.16
CA ASP A 279 4.53 -13.40 -33.86
C ASP A 279 3.07 -13.27 -33.37
N GLY A 280 2.59 -14.20 -32.55
CA GLY A 280 1.26 -14.18 -31.93
C GLY A 280 0.08 -14.52 -32.86
N LYS A 281 0.34 -14.99 -34.07
CA LYS A 281 -0.72 -15.33 -35.05
C LYS A 281 -1.74 -16.34 -34.56
N ALA A 282 -1.32 -17.31 -33.74
CA ALA A 282 -2.22 -18.33 -33.23
C ALA A 282 -3.40 -17.76 -32.44
N VAL A 283 -3.16 -16.65 -31.74
CA VAL A 283 -4.17 -15.91 -30.99
C VAL A 283 -4.85 -14.85 -31.86
N TRP A 284 -4.05 -13.98 -32.50
CA TRP A 284 -4.57 -12.79 -33.18
C TRP A 284 -5.34 -13.10 -34.46
N GLY A 285 -4.88 -14.11 -35.24
CA GLY A 285 -5.51 -14.47 -36.49
C GLY A 285 -7.00 -14.78 -36.36
N PRO A 286 -7.40 -15.76 -35.54
CA PRO A 286 -8.83 -16.02 -35.30
C PRO A 286 -9.52 -14.87 -34.58
N PHE A 287 -8.93 -14.29 -33.53
CA PHE A 287 -9.55 -13.21 -32.75
C PHE A 287 -9.88 -11.97 -33.59
N SER A 288 -8.97 -11.53 -34.43
CA SER A 288 -9.19 -10.34 -35.28
C SER A 288 -10.24 -10.55 -36.37
N LYS A 289 -10.57 -11.80 -36.69
CA LYS A 289 -11.56 -12.15 -37.72
C LYS A 289 -13.00 -12.00 -37.22
N ASP A 290 -13.31 -12.58 -36.04
CA ASP A 290 -14.69 -12.63 -35.53
C ASP A 290 -14.78 -12.58 -34.00
N GLY A 291 -13.72 -12.27 -33.31
CA GLY A 291 -13.68 -12.17 -31.85
C GLY A 291 -13.62 -13.52 -31.12
N ARG A 292 -13.30 -14.62 -31.81
CA ARG A 292 -13.12 -15.94 -31.20
C ARG A 292 -11.68 -16.39 -31.25
N LEU A 293 -11.33 -17.32 -30.38
CA LEU A 293 -10.14 -18.15 -30.48
C LEU A 293 -10.46 -19.50 -31.16
N ALA A 294 -9.43 -20.26 -31.46
CA ALA A 294 -9.59 -21.50 -32.24
C ALA A 294 -10.10 -22.70 -31.44
N ASP A 295 -10.29 -22.59 -30.13
CA ASP A 295 -10.55 -23.69 -29.19
C ASP A 295 -9.47 -24.79 -29.29
N ASP A 296 -8.22 -24.36 -29.40
CA ASP A 296 -7.06 -25.25 -29.47
C ASP A 296 -6.59 -25.63 -28.07
N ASP A 297 -6.78 -26.90 -27.71
CA ASP A 297 -6.44 -27.49 -26.42
C ASP A 297 -5.01 -28.07 -26.37
N LYS A 298 -4.22 -27.89 -27.43
CA LYS A 298 -2.83 -28.35 -27.44
C LYS A 298 -2.01 -27.72 -26.33
N SER A 299 -1.41 -28.59 -25.53
CA SER A 299 -0.44 -28.24 -24.50
C SER A 299 0.89 -28.93 -24.80
N TRP A 300 1.96 -28.28 -24.44
CA TRP A 300 3.31 -28.90 -24.42
C TRP A 300 4.11 -28.35 -23.24
N VAL A 301 5.11 -29.15 -22.83
CA VAL A 301 6.04 -28.72 -21.77
C VAL A 301 7.19 -27.97 -22.43
N SER A 302 7.44 -26.75 -21.92
CA SER A 302 8.54 -25.92 -22.43
C SER A 302 9.92 -26.46 -22.04
N GLU A 303 10.84 -26.41 -22.96
CA GLU A 303 12.27 -26.59 -22.69
C GLU A 303 12.92 -25.25 -22.28
N LYS A 304 12.54 -24.14 -22.91
CA LYS A 304 13.05 -22.78 -22.67
C LYS A 304 12.14 -21.68 -23.21
N GLU A 305 11.10 -22.04 -23.94
CA GLU A 305 10.20 -21.09 -24.59
C GLU A 305 9.32 -20.37 -23.57
N LYS A 306 9.01 -19.10 -23.81
CA LYS A 306 7.96 -18.40 -23.07
C LYS A 306 6.59 -18.87 -23.61
N LEU A 307 5.84 -19.59 -22.78
CA LEU A 307 4.49 -20.02 -23.13
C LEU A 307 3.46 -18.97 -22.74
N GLY A 308 2.53 -18.70 -23.61
CA GLY A 308 1.31 -17.94 -23.36
C GLY A 308 0.08 -18.79 -23.52
N GLY A 309 -1.03 -18.36 -22.92
CA GLY A 309 -2.37 -18.89 -23.13
C GLY A 309 -3.34 -17.74 -23.20
N ALA A 310 -4.51 -17.94 -23.80
CA ALA A 310 -5.51 -16.89 -23.97
C ALA A 310 -6.93 -17.41 -23.88
N ILE A 311 -7.84 -16.56 -23.42
CA ILE A 311 -9.28 -16.76 -23.48
C ILE A 311 -9.95 -15.55 -24.15
N ALA A 312 -11.02 -15.75 -24.88
CA ALA A 312 -11.84 -14.68 -25.43
C ALA A 312 -13.29 -14.85 -24.99
N LEU A 313 -13.84 -13.81 -24.41
CA LEU A 313 -15.20 -13.74 -23.88
C LEU A 313 -16.04 -12.92 -24.86
N ARG A 314 -16.97 -13.57 -25.57
CA ARG A 314 -17.75 -13.00 -26.66
C ARG A 314 -19.25 -12.99 -26.35
N PHE A 315 -19.91 -11.89 -26.65
CA PHE A 315 -21.33 -11.69 -26.45
C PHE A 315 -21.90 -10.68 -27.44
N THR A 316 -23.23 -10.63 -27.54
CA THR A 316 -23.94 -9.64 -28.32
C THR A 316 -24.75 -8.71 -27.43
N LEU A 317 -24.91 -7.48 -27.89
CA LEU A 317 -25.73 -6.44 -27.28
C LEU A 317 -26.77 -5.96 -28.29
N LYS A 318 -28.06 -6.08 -28.01
CA LYS A 318 -29.14 -5.44 -28.76
C LYS A 318 -29.09 -3.91 -28.56
N PRO A 319 -29.76 -3.13 -29.41
CA PRO A 319 -29.86 -1.68 -29.17
C PRO A 319 -30.36 -1.34 -27.76
N GLY A 320 -29.61 -0.52 -27.03
CA GLY A 320 -29.89 -0.12 -25.66
C GLY A 320 -29.58 -1.18 -24.58
N GLU A 321 -29.13 -2.40 -24.98
CA GLU A 321 -28.79 -3.45 -24.03
C GLU A 321 -27.48 -3.16 -23.28
N LYS A 322 -27.44 -3.53 -22.00
CA LYS A 322 -26.26 -3.45 -21.14
C LYS A 322 -25.94 -4.79 -20.53
N LYS A 323 -24.65 -5.09 -20.40
CA LYS A 323 -24.18 -6.31 -19.72
C LYS A 323 -22.98 -5.97 -18.83
N VAL A 324 -22.84 -6.71 -17.73
CA VAL A 324 -21.64 -6.72 -16.88
C VAL A 324 -21.15 -8.15 -16.77
N ILE A 325 -19.93 -8.40 -17.25
CA ILE A 325 -19.41 -9.76 -17.36
C ILE A 325 -18.04 -9.81 -16.70
N PRO A 326 -17.82 -10.70 -15.69
CA PRO A 326 -16.55 -10.81 -15.00
C PRO A 326 -15.55 -11.73 -15.73
N MET A 327 -14.28 -11.39 -15.62
CA MET A 327 -13.12 -12.25 -15.83
C MET A 327 -12.26 -12.21 -14.56
N ALA A 328 -11.45 -13.23 -14.32
CA ALA A 328 -10.54 -13.27 -13.19
C ALA A 328 -9.13 -13.68 -13.63
N ILE A 329 -8.14 -13.05 -13.00
CA ILE A 329 -6.76 -13.53 -12.96
C ILE A 329 -6.48 -13.89 -11.49
N ALA A 330 -6.02 -15.11 -11.25
CA ALA A 330 -5.63 -15.54 -9.93
C ALA A 330 -4.21 -16.12 -9.95
N TRP A 331 -3.55 -16.05 -8.80
CA TRP A 331 -2.23 -16.67 -8.63
C TRP A 331 -2.13 -17.39 -7.30
N ASP A 332 -1.25 -18.36 -7.22
CA ASP A 332 -1.01 -19.14 -6.02
C ASP A 332 0.50 -19.37 -5.87
N PHE A 333 1.17 -18.47 -5.16
CA PHE A 333 2.58 -18.54 -4.76
C PHE A 333 2.66 -18.57 -3.24
N PRO A 334 2.40 -19.73 -2.62
CA PRO A 334 2.08 -19.81 -1.19
C PRO A 334 3.29 -19.57 -0.28
N VAL A 335 4.51 -19.81 -0.76
CA VAL A 335 5.72 -19.78 0.05
C VAL A 335 6.48 -18.47 -0.12
N VAL A 336 6.90 -17.91 1.00
CA VAL A 336 7.89 -16.82 1.09
C VAL A 336 9.13 -17.38 1.76
N GLN A 337 10.31 -17.15 1.18
CA GLN A 337 11.59 -17.47 1.79
C GLN A 337 12.43 -16.21 1.87
N PHE A 338 12.89 -15.90 3.08
CA PHE A 338 13.81 -14.80 3.35
C PHE A 338 15.27 -15.28 3.36
N GLY A 339 16.19 -14.34 3.52
CA GLY A 339 17.64 -14.55 3.27
C GLY A 339 18.30 -15.67 4.04
N GLU A 340 17.97 -15.86 5.31
CA GLU A 340 18.48 -16.95 6.12
C GLU A 340 17.83 -18.33 5.81
N GLY A 341 16.98 -18.37 4.80
CA GLY A 341 16.37 -19.61 4.31
C GLY A 341 15.10 -20.04 5.02
N ARG A 342 14.62 -19.28 6.00
CA ARG A 342 13.40 -19.57 6.72
C ARG A 342 12.19 -19.39 5.81
N LYS A 343 11.30 -20.39 5.82
CA LYS A 343 10.10 -20.40 4.97
C LYS A 343 8.86 -19.99 5.76
N TRP A 344 7.98 -19.29 5.09
CA TRP A 344 6.71 -18.82 5.60
C TRP A 344 5.60 -19.17 4.62
N ASP A 345 4.42 -19.54 5.15
CA ASP A 345 3.22 -19.77 4.38
C ASP A 345 2.36 -18.51 4.44
N ARG A 346 1.94 -17.98 3.29
CA ARG A 346 1.10 -16.79 3.19
C ARG A 346 -0.27 -16.99 3.83
N ARG A 347 -0.89 -15.94 4.32
CA ARG A 347 -2.21 -15.97 5.00
C ARG A 347 -3.29 -16.70 4.22
N TYR A 348 -3.41 -16.47 2.92
CA TYR A 348 -4.46 -17.09 2.10
C TYR A 348 -4.36 -18.62 2.03
N THR A 349 -3.22 -19.21 2.35
CA THR A 349 -3.03 -20.66 2.37
C THR A 349 -3.88 -21.37 3.44
N ASP A 350 -4.33 -20.63 4.46
CA ASP A 350 -5.30 -21.15 5.44
C ASP A 350 -6.63 -21.56 4.78
N PHE A 351 -6.95 -21.03 3.61
CA PHE A 351 -8.21 -21.25 2.89
C PHE A 351 -8.04 -22.13 1.66
N TYR A 352 -6.85 -22.07 1.02
CA TYR A 352 -6.58 -22.77 -0.25
C TYR A 352 -5.49 -23.83 -0.16
N GLY A 353 -4.81 -23.95 0.99
CA GLY A 353 -3.69 -24.89 1.20
C GLY A 353 -2.37 -24.37 0.64
N THR A 354 -1.29 -25.12 0.92
CA THR A 354 0.10 -24.73 0.61
C THR A 354 0.66 -25.41 -0.64
N SER A 355 -0.19 -26.06 -1.45
CA SER A 355 0.28 -26.82 -2.62
C SER A 355 0.83 -25.97 -3.76
N GLY A 356 0.45 -24.69 -3.83
CA GLY A 356 0.71 -23.83 -4.97
C GLY A 356 0.01 -24.27 -6.25
N ARG A 357 -1.14 -24.98 -6.10
CA ARG A 357 -1.99 -25.49 -7.20
C ARG A 357 -3.46 -25.15 -7.01
N SER A 358 -3.73 -24.01 -6.39
CA SER A 358 -5.09 -23.54 -6.10
C SER A 358 -5.54 -22.35 -6.93
N ALA A 359 -4.73 -21.86 -7.89
CA ALA A 359 -5.06 -20.68 -8.68
C ALA A 359 -6.44 -20.80 -9.36
N TRP A 360 -6.83 -21.99 -9.86
CA TRP A 360 -8.15 -22.23 -10.41
C TRP A 360 -9.29 -22.01 -9.41
N LYS A 361 -9.14 -22.53 -8.19
CA LYS A 361 -10.14 -22.36 -7.11
C LYS A 361 -10.26 -20.90 -6.70
N ILE A 362 -9.15 -20.19 -6.63
CA ILE A 362 -9.10 -18.77 -6.30
C ILE A 362 -9.78 -17.95 -7.41
N ALA A 363 -9.50 -18.25 -8.69
CA ALA A 363 -10.19 -17.61 -9.83
C ALA A 363 -11.70 -17.85 -9.82
N ARG A 364 -12.13 -19.08 -9.43
CA ARG A 364 -13.54 -19.42 -9.27
C ARG A 364 -14.22 -18.52 -8.24
N ASP A 365 -13.63 -18.37 -7.06
CA ASP A 365 -14.17 -17.49 -6.02
C ASP A 365 -14.24 -16.04 -6.53
N GLY A 366 -13.21 -15.58 -7.26
CA GLY A 366 -13.18 -14.25 -7.89
C GLY A 366 -14.35 -14.03 -8.87
N LEU A 367 -14.68 -15.02 -9.68
CA LEU A 367 -15.79 -14.94 -10.63
C LEU A 367 -17.16 -14.96 -9.93
N LEU A 368 -17.33 -15.85 -8.94
CA LEU A 368 -18.60 -16.04 -8.26
C LEU A 368 -18.98 -14.87 -7.35
N HIS A 369 -17.99 -14.24 -6.71
CA HIS A 369 -18.20 -13.13 -5.78
C HIS A 369 -17.93 -11.75 -6.41
N ALA A 370 -17.66 -11.67 -7.72
CA ALA A 370 -17.29 -10.42 -8.40
C ALA A 370 -18.23 -9.23 -8.11
N ASN A 371 -19.55 -9.49 -8.13
CA ASN A 371 -20.57 -8.45 -7.90
C ASN A 371 -20.69 -8.10 -6.41
N GLU A 372 -20.62 -9.09 -5.54
CA GLU A 372 -20.72 -8.94 -4.09
C GLU A 372 -19.55 -8.12 -3.55
N TRP A 373 -18.31 -8.52 -3.86
CA TRP A 373 -17.11 -7.82 -3.43
C TRP A 373 -17.03 -6.39 -3.97
N SER A 374 -17.41 -6.20 -5.25
CA SER A 374 -17.48 -4.84 -5.81
C SER A 374 -18.46 -3.96 -5.02
N ALA A 375 -19.64 -4.48 -4.67
CA ALA A 375 -20.63 -3.74 -3.90
C ALA A 375 -20.19 -3.48 -2.45
N GLU A 376 -19.40 -4.39 -1.85
CA GLU A 376 -18.84 -4.19 -0.51
C GLU A 376 -17.80 -3.08 -0.49
N VAL A 377 -16.91 -3.02 -1.48
CA VAL A 377 -15.97 -1.91 -1.64
C VAL A 377 -16.72 -0.59 -1.81
N ASP A 378 -17.77 -0.56 -2.63
CA ASP A 378 -18.59 0.66 -2.83
C ASP A 378 -19.27 1.10 -1.53
N ARG A 379 -19.80 0.17 -0.73
CA ARG A 379 -20.40 0.47 0.58
C ARG A 379 -19.37 1.05 1.56
N TRP A 380 -18.17 0.48 1.58
CA TRP A 380 -17.07 0.98 2.40
C TRP A 380 -16.69 2.41 2.06
N GLN A 381 -16.55 2.70 0.77
CA GLN A 381 -16.10 4.01 0.30
C GLN A 381 -17.18 5.08 0.39
N ALA A 382 -18.45 4.71 0.29
CA ALA A 382 -19.58 5.63 0.14
C ALA A 382 -19.65 6.76 1.19
N PRO A 383 -19.44 6.54 2.50
CA PRO A 383 -19.49 7.61 3.49
C PRO A 383 -18.46 8.72 3.26
N TYR A 384 -17.30 8.38 2.70
CA TYR A 384 -16.20 9.31 2.47
C TYR A 384 -16.32 10.03 1.12
N VAL A 385 -16.59 9.27 0.05
CA VAL A 385 -16.62 9.82 -1.32
C VAL A 385 -17.85 10.69 -1.58
N LYS A 386 -18.93 10.52 -0.80
CA LYS A 386 -20.16 11.31 -0.88
C LYS A 386 -20.18 12.53 0.05
N ASP A 387 -19.18 12.66 0.91
CA ASP A 387 -19.10 13.78 1.85
C ASP A 387 -18.67 15.08 1.12
N GLU A 388 -19.66 15.83 0.65
CA GLU A 388 -19.44 17.08 -0.09
C GLU A 388 -18.86 18.23 0.77
N SER A 389 -18.77 18.06 2.08
CA SER A 389 -18.08 19.01 2.96
C SER A 389 -16.56 18.99 2.78
N LYS A 390 -16.02 17.99 2.07
CA LYS A 390 -14.59 17.80 1.80
C LYS A 390 -14.26 18.03 0.32
N PRO A 391 -13.07 18.54 0.01
CA PRO A 391 -12.63 18.71 -1.37
C PRO A 391 -12.67 17.41 -2.17
N LEU A 392 -13.05 17.48 -3.44
CA LEU A 392 -13.19 16.32 -4.30
C LEU A 392 -11.88 15.53 -4.45
N TRP A 393 -10.76 16.24 -4.67
CA TRP A 393 -9.43 15.66 -4.80
C TRP A 393 -9.01 14.91 -3.53
N TYR A 394 -9.33 15.45 -2.36
CA TYR A 394 -9.01 14.83 -1.06
C TYR A 394 -9.74 13.51 -0.87
N ARG A 395 -11.04 13.46 -1.23
CA ARG A 395 -11.85 12.23 -1.14
C ARG A 395 -11.27 11.09 -1.97
N GLY A 396 -10.69 11.40 -3.14
CA GLY A 396 -9.98 10.42 -3.97
C GLY A 396 -8.64 9.99 -3.37
N MET A 397 -7.84 10.95 -2.92
CA MET A 397 -6.53 10.70 -2.32
C MET A 397 -6.62 9.82 -1.07
N LEU A 398 -7.67 9.98 -0.22
CA LEU A 398 -7.92 9.14 0.95
C LEU A 398 -7.81 7.63 0.65
N PHE A 399 -8.33 7.21 -0.50
CA PHE A 399 -8.32 5.81 -0.89
C PHE A 399 -7.11 5.45 -1.74
N ASN A 400 -6.68 6.33 -2.63
CA ASN A 400 -5.58 5.99 -3.54
C ASN A 400 -4.26 5.76 -2.79
N GLU A 401 -3.98 6.48 -1.69
CA GLU A 401 -2.77 6.24 -0.89
C GLU A 401 -2.83 4.93 -0.08
N LEU A 402 -4.00 4.27 0.04
CA LEU A 402 -4.11 2.96 0.67
C LEU A 402 -3.45 1.83 -0.15
N TYR A 403 -3.05 2.09 -1.40
CA TYR A 403 -2.35 1.09 -2.22
C TYR A 403 -1.12 0.52 -1.50
N ALA A 404 -0.42 1.32 -0.70
CA ALA A 404 0.74 0.91 0.07
C ALA A 404 0.45 -0.21 1.08
N LEU A 405 -0.81 -0.41 1.48
CA LEU A 405 -1.19 -1.50 2.39
C LEU A 405 -1.10 -2.90 1.73
N THR A 406 -1.25 -2.98 0.42
CA THR A 406 -1.21 -4.26 -0.32
C THR A 406 0.02 -4.38 -1.20
N ASP A 407 0.47 -3.26 -1.76
CA ASP A 407 1.66 -3.17 -2.60
C ASP A 407 2.92 -2.98 -1.74
N GLY A 408 4.07 -2.77 -2.36
CA GLY A 408 5.29 -2.44 -1.65
C GLY A 408 5.91 -3.58 -0.85
N GLY A 409 5.55 -4.85 -1.13
CA GLY A 409 6.15 -5.99 -0.47
C GLY A 409 5.53 -6.37 0.88
N THR A 410 4.30 -5.92 1.17
CA THR A 410 3.55 -6.31 2.36
C THR A 410 3.60 -7.82 2.60
N PHE A 411 3.91 -8.21 3.82
CA PHE A 411 3.96 -9.60 4.27
C PHE A 411 2.82 -9.90 5.25
N TRP A 412 2.17 -11.04 5.05
CA TRP A 412 1.21 -11.61 6.00
C TRP A 412 1.25 -13.13 5.92
N GLY A 413 1.70 -13.80 6.98
CA GLY A 413 1.87 -15.25 6.94
C GLY A 413 2.31 -15.86 8.26
N ARG A 414 2.51 -17.19 8.25
CA ARG A 414 3.07 -17.96 9.36
C ARG A 414 4.34 -18.68 8.94
N GLN A 415 5.25 -18.88 9.90
CA GLN A 415 6.40 -19.72 9.65
C GLN A 415 5.93 -21.14 9.29
N THR A 416 6.44 -21.67 8.18
CA THR A 416 6.10 -23.02 7.70
C THR A 416 6.37 -24.06 8.79
N GLY A 417 5.36 -24.90 9.06
CA GLY A 417 5.41 -25.92 10.11
C GLY A 417 5.11 -25.43 11.53
N SER A 418 4.78 -24.15 11.73
CA SER A 418 4.30 -23.64 13.02
C SER A 418 2.87 -24.13 13.33
N ASP A 419 2.41 -23.92 14.58
CA ASP A 419 1.03 -24.25 14.96
C ASP A 419 0.03 -23.52 14.02
N PRO A 420 -0.86 -24.23 13.33
CA PRO A 420 -1.88 -23.60 12.47
C PRO A 420 -2.81 -22.63 13.21
N LYS A 421 -2.89 -22.72 14.54
CA LYS A 421 -3.67 -21.81 15.38
C LYS A 421 -2.90 -20.55 15.78
N ALA A 422 -1.58 -20.51 15.59
CA ALA A 422 -0.81 -19.32 15.86
C ALA A 422 -1.29 -18.16 14.99
N SER A 423 -1.37 -16.97 15.58
CA SER A 423 -1.70 -15.76 14.79
C SER A 423 -0.62 -15.50 13.75
N PRO A 424 -0.98 -15.23 12.50
CA PRO A 424 0.00 -14.90 11.47
C PRO A 424 0.70 -13.57 11.78
N SER A 425 1.98 -13.49 11.46
CA SER A 425 2.76 -12.26 11.50
C SER A 425 2.40 -11.36 10.32
N PHE A 426 2.42 -10.06 10.54
CA PHE A 426 2.14 -9.05 9.51
C PHE A 426 3.15 -7.91 9.58
N ALA A 427 3.62 -7.46 8.44
CA ALA A 427 4.36 -6.20 8.34
C ALA A 427 4.20 -5.56 6.97
N LEU A 428 4.15 -4.23 6.98
CA LEU A 428 4.36 -3.42 5.79
C LEU A 428 5.86 -3.31 5.55
N LEU A 429 6.27 -3.37 4.30
CA LEU A 429 7.63 -2.99 3.91
C LEU A 429 7.70 -1.45 3.90
N GLU A 430 8.77 -0.88 4.41
CA GLU A 430 8.95 0.57 4.41
C GLU A 430 9.01 1.12 2.99
N CYS A 431 9.93 0.62 2.19
CA CYS A 431 10.05 0.78 0.75
C CYS A 431 10.97 -0.32 0.18
N PHE A 432 11.26 -0.31 -1.12
CA PHE A 432 12.19 -1.27 -1.72
C PHE A 432 13.64 -0.78 -1.74
N ASP A 433 13.88 0.51 -1.64
CA ASP A 433 15.24 1.09 -1.68
C ASP A 433 16.00 0.82 -0.38
N TYR A 434 15.30 0.77 0.74
CA TYR A 434 15.77 0.30 2.05
C TYR A 434 14.66 -0.54 2.70
N ALA A 435 14.79 -1.83 2.54
CA ALA A 435 13.71 -2.78 2.74
C ALA A 435 13.59 -3.23 4.20
N TYR A 436 13.10 -2.37 5.10
CA TYR A 436 12.79 -2.71 6.48
C TYR A 436 11.32 -3.14 6.63
N TYR A 437 11.05 -4.19 7.38
CA TYR A 437 9.70 -4.62 7.71
C TYR A 437 9.21 -3.98 9.00
N GLY A 438 8.05 -3.33 8.95
CA GLY A 438 7.35 -2.80 10.11
C GLY A 438 8.06 -1.63 10.79
N THR A 439 8.88 -0.87 10.09
CA THR A 439 9.64 0.29 10.61
C THR A 439 8.77 1.14 11.53
N LEU A 440 9.14 1.21 12.81
CA LEU A 440 8.26 1.68 13.87
C LEU A 440 7.95 3.17 13.78
N ASP A 441 8.97 3.98 13.53
CA ASP A 441 8.83 5.43 13.44
C ASP A 441 8.04 5.87 12.21
N VAL A 442 8.12 5.11 11.12
CA VAL A 442 7.33 5.29 9.91
C VAL A 442 5.90 4.80 10.12
N ARG A 443 5.74 3.64 10.76
CA ARG A 443 4.45 3.08 11.12
C ARG A 443 3.62 3.99 12.02
N PHE A 444 4.27 4.81 12.86
CA PHE A 444 3.63 5.82 13.69
C PHE A 444 2.66 6.72 12.90
N TYR A 445 3.01 7.04 11.67
CA TYR A 445 2.17 7.78 10.72
C TYR A 445 1.30 6.84 9.89
N ALA A 446 1.87 5.76 9.38
CA ALA A 446 1.30 4.94 8.32
C ALA A 446 0.18 3.99 8.76
N SER A 447 0.13 3.57 10.03
CA SER A 447 -0.77 2.50 10.46
C SER A 447 -2.21 2.92 10.77
N LEU A 448 -2.53 4.20 10.67
CA LEU A 448 -3.87 4.72 10.99
C LEU A 448 -5.02 4.03 10.23
N PRO A 449 -4.96 3.87 8.90
CA PRO A 449 -6.04 3.16 8.19
C PRO A 449 -6.05 1.66 8.48
N LEU A 450 -4.90 1.06 8.75
CA LEU A 450 -4.84 -0.34 9.16
C LEU A 450 -5.59 -0.54 10.49
N LEU A 451 -5.32 0.30 11.49
CA LEU A 451 -6.05 0.32 12.74
C LEU A 451 -7.56 0.56 12.55
N LYS A 452 -7.92 1.49 11.67
CA LYS A 452 -9.31 1.86 11.44
C LYS A 452 -10.14 0.75 10.82
N PHE A 453 -9.58 0.02 9.86
CA PHE A 453 -10.31 -0.91 9.02
C PHE A 453 -9.97 -2.38 9.26
N TRP A 454 -8.79 -2.67 9.82
CA TRP A 454 -8.34 -4.03 10.16
C TRP A 454 -7.59 -4.04 11.50
N PRO A 455 -8.26 -3.67 12.61
CA PRO A 455 -7.62 -3.42 13.90
C PRO A 455 -6.85 -4.60 14.48
N ASP A 456 -7.28 -5.83 14.22
CA ASP A 456 -6.58 -7.01 14.73
C ASP A 456 -5.18 -7.17 14.13
N ILE A 457 -5.00 -6.73 12.88
CA ILE A 457 -3.67 -6.74 12.25
C ILE A 457 -2.76 -5.72 12.94
N ASP A 458 -3.21 -4.49 13.17
CA ASP A 458 -2.39 -3.45 13.80
C ASP A 458 -1.99 -3.83 15.22
N LYS A 459 -2.95 -4.30 16.02
CA LYS A 459 -2.69 -4.82 17.37
C LYS A 459 -1.73 -6.01 17.37
N ARG A 460 -1.80 -6.90 16.37
CA ARG A 460 -0.86 -8.02 16.26
C ARG A 460 0.58 -7.54 16.08
N VAL A 461 0.79 -6.55 15.20
CA VAL A 461 2.13 -5.99 14.99
C VAL A 461 2.66 -5.34 16.26
N LEU A 462 1.83 -4.60 17.03
CA LEU A 462 2.28 -4.02 18.29
C LEU A 462 2.60 -5.07 19.37
N ARG A 463 1.90 -6.22 19.38
CA ARG A 463 2.30 -7.35 20.24
C ARG A 463 3.66 -7.92 19.82
N GLU A 464 3.94 -8.02 18.52
CA GLU A 464 5.26 -8.46 18.03
C GLU A 464 6.37 -7.52 18.49
N PHE A 465 6.18 -6.22 18.41
CA PHE A 465 7.11 -5.24 19.00
C PHE A 465 7.24 -5.43 20.52
N ALA A 466 6.14 -5.55 21.24
CA ALA A 466 6.14 -5.74 22.70
C ALA A 466 6.94 -7.00 23.11
N GLU A 467 6.83 -8.09 22.35
CA GLU A 467 7.56 -9.34 22.58
C GLU A 467 9.09 -9.18 22.42
N THR A 468 9.55 -8.15 21.70
CA THR A 468 10.98 -7.87 21.48
C THR A 468 11.60 -6.98 22.55
N VAL A 469 10.82 -6.12 23.22
CA VAL A 469 11.34 -5.13 24.19
C VAL A 469 12.19 -5.75 25.28
N PRO A 470 11.79 -6.86 25.94
CA PRO A 470 12.58 -7.49 27.00
C PRO A 470 13.75 -8.35 26.48
N LYS A 471 13.95 -8.47 25.17
CA LYS A 471 14.95 -9.32 24.56
C LYS A 471 16.21 -8.52 24.13
N GLU A 472 17.34 -9.21 24.06
CA GLU A 472 18.60 -8.69 23.52
C GLU A 472 19.02 -9.47 22.28
N TRP A 473 19.55 -8.76 21.31
CA TRP A 473 20.32 -9.33 20.19
C TRP A 473 21.75 -8.80 20.30
N PRO A 474 22.70 -9.60 20.81
CA PRO A 474 24.04 -9.13 21.17
C PRO A 474 24.99 -8.96 19.98
N GLU A 475 24.58 -9.41 18.78
CA GLU A 475 25.38 -9.32 17.55
C GLU A 475 25.82 -7.86 17.34
N GLN A 476 27.06 -7.67 16.88
CA GLN A 476 27.59 -6.34 16.61
C GLN A 476 27.29 -5.94 15.17
N GLY A 477 26.72 -4.75 15.02
CA GLY A 477 26.53 -4.08 13.74
C GLY A 477 27.46 -2.92 13.56
N LEU A 478 27.72 -2.54 12.31
CA LEU A 478 28.48 -1.34 11.99
C LEU A 478 27.56 -0.11 12.14
N TRP A 479 28.02 0.90 12.85
CA TRP A 479 27.37 2.21 12.89
C TRP A 479 27.96 3.07 11.77
N VAL A 480 27.30 3.10 10.62
CA VAL A 480 27.85 3.69 9.39
C VAL A 480 28.09 5.17 9.56
N TRP A 481 27.11 5.94 9.98
CA TRP A 481 27.26 7.40 10.19
C TRP A 481 28.42 7.75 11.09
N LYS A 482 28.57 7.08 12.25
CA LYS A 482 29.65 7.34 13.20
C LYS A 482 31.03 6.96 12.64
N THR A 483 31.08 5.85 11.88
CA THR A 483 32.28 5.38 11.17
C THR A 483 32.74 6.42 10.15
N GLU A 484 31.81 7.00 9.37
CA GLU A 484 32.13 8.06 8.41
C GLU A 484 32.66 9.34 9.10
N GLN A 485 32.06 9.72 10.24
CA GLN A 485 32.51 10.88 11.01
C GLN A 485 33.89 10.70 11.65
N THR A 486 34.21 9.50 12.13
CA THR A 486 35.47 9.22 12.82
C THR A 486 36.60 8.77 11.89
N GLY A 487 36.27 8.21 10.73
CA GLY A 487 37.19 7.53 9.82
C GLY A 487 37.64 6.15 10.31
N GLU A 488 37.10 5.65 11.41
CA GLU A 488 37.41 4.34 12.00
C GLU A 488 36.12 3.54 12.24
N PRO A 489 36.10 2.21 12.05
CA PRO A 489 34.92 1.39 12.27
C PRO A 489 34.40 1.51 13.71
N VAL A 490 33.16 1.98 13.85
CA VAL A 490 32.43 2.02 15.10
C VAL A 490 31.31 0.99 15.05
N THR A 491 31.17 0.18 16.10
CA THR A 491 30.12 -0.86 16.17
C THR A 491 29.21 -0.63 17.36
N HIS A 492 28.00 -1.18 17.27
CA HIS A 492 27.02 -1.19 18.37
C HIS A 492 26.32 -2.55 18.44
N LYS A 493 25.68 -2.84 19.56
CA LYS A 493 24.80 -4.03 19.67
C LYS A 493 23.61 -3.88 18.75
N ARG A 494 23.21 -4.94 18.10
CA ARG A 494 22.01 -4.98 17.25
C ARG A 494 20.78 -4.46 18.01
N LYS A 495 20.49 -5.04 19.20
CA LYS A 495 19.39 -4.56 20.04
C LYS A 495 19.70 -4.74 21.53
N LYS A 496 19.42 -3.69 22.31
CA LYS A 496 19.55 -3.63 23.77
C LYS A 496 18.21 -3.95 24.46
N ILE A 497 18.26 -4.57 25.67
CA ILE A 497 17.06 -4.79 26.50
C ILE A 497 16.39 -3.44 26.80
N GLY A 498 15.06 -3.37 26.71
CA GLY A 498 14.27 -2.17 26.97
C GLY A 498 14.18 -1.21 25.79
N ALA A 499 15.11 -1.25 24.82
CA ALA A 499 14.96 -0.51 23.58
C ALA A 499 13.84 -1.14 22.75
N VAL A 500 13.00 -0.31 22.15
CA VAL A 500 12.08 -0.75 21.10
C VAL A 500 12.85 -0.79 19.78
N PRO A 501 12.80 -1.88 19.00
CA PRO A 501 13.56 -1.95 17.76
C PRO A 501 13.01 -0.96 16.73
N HIS A 502 13.88 -0.49 15.85
CA HIS A 502 13.49 0.33 14.71
C HIS A 502 12.57 -0.45 13.75
N ASP A 503 12.89 -1.71 13.50
CA ASP A 503 12.18 -2.58 12.56
C ASP A 503 12.03 -4.02 13.09
N LEU A 504 11.17 -4.79 12.44
CA LEU A 504 10.98 -6.23 12.69
C LEU A 504 11.91 -7.10 11.82
N GLY A 505 12.93 -6.52 11.20
CA GLY A 505 13.94 -7.20 10.40
C GLY A 505 13.85 -6.86 8.91
N VAL A 506 14.83 -7.34 8.16
CA VAL A 506 15.00 -7.12 6.74
C VAL A 506 14.87 -8.43 5.95
N PRO A 507 14.49 -8.37 4.67
CA PRO A 507 14.33 -9.56 3.83
C PRO A 507 15.60 -10.38 3.62
N GLU A 508 16.79 -9.75 3.70
CA GLU A 508 18.09 -10.43 3.61
C GLU A 508 18.37 -11.34 4.82
N GLY A 509 17.78 -11.02 5.96
CA GLY A 509 17.84 -11.81 7.19
C GLY A 509 16.62 -12.71 7.36
N ASP A 510 16.17 -12.83 8.59
CA ASP A 510 14.91 -13.49 8.96
C ASP A 510 14.00 -12.47 9.68
N PRO A 511 13.11 -11.75 8.99
CA PRO A 511 12.17 -10.85 9.63
C PRO A 511 11.38 -11.57 10.73
N PHE A 512 11.03 -10.83 11.80
CA PHE A 512 10.41 -11.31 13.05
C PHE A 512 11.29 -12.15 13.95
N VAL A 513 12.46 -12.61 13.49
CA VAL A 513 13.42 -13.39 14.26
C VAL A 513 14.66 -12.55 14.56
N ALA A 514 15.23 -11.90 13.56
CA ALA A 514 16.35 -10.98 13.69
C ALA A 514 15.84 -9.56 13.47
N VAL A 515 15.45 -8.89 14.55
CA VAL A 515 14.88 -7.54 14.53
C VAL A 515 15.98 -6.47 14.66
N ASN A 516 15.63 -5.19 14.39
CA ASN A 516 16.50 -4.05 14.55
C ASN A 516 17.78 -4.16 13.72
N GLU A 517 17.63 -4.20 12.39
CA GLU A 517 18.81 -4.36 11.53
C GLU A 517 19.82 -3.25 11.74
N PRO A 518 21.09 -3.57 12.05
CA PRO A 518 22.13 -2.56 12.17
C PRO A 518 22.36 -1.87 10.82
N GLY A 519 22.43 -0.54 10.85
CA GLY A 519 22.51 0.21 9.61
C GLY A 519 23.14 1.58 9.80
N TRP A 520 22.46 2.59 9.25
CA TRP A 520 22.97 3.96 9.24
C TRP A 520 23.29 4.50 10.64
N GLN A 521 22.37 4.32 11.61
CA GLN A 521 22.48 4.79 12.97
C GLN A 521 22.42 3.65 14.01
N ASP A 522 22.85 3.90 15.27
CA ASP A 522 22.50 3.05 16.42
C ASP A 522 21.08 3.40 16.90
N THR A 523 20.10 2.70 16.34
CA THR A 523 18.69 2.94 16.64
C THR A 523 18.29 2.59 18.08
N ASN A 524 19.12 1.86 18.83
CA ASN A 524 18.91 1.67 20.27
C ASN A 524 18.93 2.98 21.05
N ASP A 525 19.66 3.97 20.56
CA ASP A 525 19.81 5.24 21.25
C ASP A 525 18.84 6.32 20.73
N TRP A 526 17.94 5.98 19.79
CA TRP A 526 16.93 6.92 19.30
C TRP A 526 15.92 7.28 20.38
N LYS A 527 15.61 8.56 20.50
CA LYS A 527 14.80 9.10 21.60
C LYS A 527 13.30 9.08 21.32
N ASP A 528 12.90 8.75 20.09
CA ASP A 528 11.50 8.76 19.65
C ASP A 528 10.86 7.38 19.59
N LEU A 529 11.61 6.30 19.28
CA LEU A 529 11.05 4.95 19.05
C LEU A 529 10.23 4.42 20.23
N ASN A 530 10.80 4.45 21.44
CA ASN A 530 10.14 3.97 22.64
C ASN A 530 8.87 4.77 22.93
N SER A 531 8.92 6.10 22.78
CA SER A 531 7.76 6.98 22.96
C SER A 531 6.65 6.69 21.94
N LYS A 532 7.03 6.49 20.68
CA LYS A 532 6.08 6.13 19.59
C LYS A 532 5.41 4.79 19.85
N PHE A 533 6.16 3.78 20.30
CA PHE A 533 5.58 2.48 20.67
C PHE A 533 4.50 2.64 21.77
N VAL A 534 4.80 3.33 22.85
CA VAL A 534 3.86 3.59 23.95
C VAL A 534 2.61 4.30 23.45
N LEU A 535 2.78 5.31 22.61
CA LEU A 535 1.70 6.09 22.02
C LEU A 535 0.81 5.23 21.12
N MET A 536 1.39 4.38 20.27
CA MET A 536 0.63 3.49 19.38
C MET A 536 -0.13 2.42 20.16
N VAL A 537 0.44 1.84 21.22
CA VAL A 537 -0.27 0.90 22.10
C VAL A 537 -1.52 1.55 22.69
N TYR A 538 -1.37 2.74 23.27
CA TYR A 538 -2.50 3.46 23.85
C TYR A 538 -3.52 3.88 22.77
N ARG A 539 -3.06 4.37 21.61
CA ARG A 539 -3.90 4.71 20.46
C ARG A 539 -4.79 3.54 20.04
N ASP A 540 -4.22 2.37 19.87
CA ASP A 540 -4.97 1.19 19.40
C ASP A 540 -6.04 0.76 20.40
N TYR A 541 -5.73 0.82 21.69
CA TYR A 541 -6.72 0.58 22.73
C TYR A 541 -7.88 1.60 22.66
N VAL A 542 -7.56 2.88 22.58
CA VAL A 542 -8.56 3.97 22.58
C VAL A 542 -9.43 3.94 21.33
N LEU A 543 -8.81 3.89 20.14
CA LEU A 543 -9.52 4.03 18.87
C LEU A 543 -10.29 2.77 18.47
N THR A 544 -10.05 1.64 19.12
CA THR A 544 -10.88 0.43 19.00
C THR A 544 -11.98 0.33 20.08
N GLY A 545 -12.34 1.45 20.68
CA GLY A 545 -13.50 1.57 21.58
C GLY A 545 -13.21 1.28 23.05
N ARG A 546 -11.95 1.21 23.48
CA ARG A 546 -11.53 0.99 24.89
C ARG A 546 -12.03 -0.32 25.51
N THR A 547 -12.26 -1.35 24.67
CA THR A 547 -12.85 -2.63 25.13
C THR A 547 -11.82 -3.75 25.27
N ASP A 548 -10.72 -3.69 24.54
CA ASP A 548 -9.70 -4.75 24.54
C ASP A 548 -8.66 -4.56 25.66
N ILE A 549 -9.12 -4.77 26.89
CA ILE A 549 -8.25 -4.69 28.07
C ILE A 549 -7.15 -5.75 28.07
N THR A 550 -7.36 -6.86 27.35
CA THR A 550 -6.37 -7.93 27.23
C THR A 550 -5.17 -7.44 26.40
N PHE A 551 -5.41 -6.76 25.28
CA PHE A 551 -4.33 -6.14 24.49
C PHE A 551 -3.48 -5.18 25.34
N LEU A 552 -4.15 -4.28 26.10
CA LEU A 552 -3.44 -3.32 26.95
C LEU A 552 -2.65 -4.03 28.05
N ARG A 553 -3.20 -5.09 28.65
CA ARG A 553 -2.53 -5.88 29.70
C ARG A 553 -1.33 -6.66 29.17
N ASP A 554 -1.46 -7.28 27.99
CA ASP A 554 -0.40 -8.05 27.35
C ASP A 554 0.82 -7.19 26.99
N THR A 555 0.59 -5.93 26.56
CA THR A 555 1.64 -4.99 26.15
C THR A 555 2.19 -4.14 27.30
N TRP A 556 1.49 -4.08 28.46
CA TRP A 556 1.84 -3.23 29.58
C TRP A 556 3.27 -3.41 30.13
N PRO A 557 3.80 -4.64 30.31
CA PRO A 557 5.20 -4.81 30.75
C PRO A 557 6.18 -4.13 29.78
N ALA A 558 6.02 -4.32 28.48
CA ALA A 558 6.85 -3.69 27.48
C ALA A 558 6.72 -2.16 27.43
N VAL A 559 5.53 -1.61 27.69
CA VAL A 559 5.31 -0.17 27.85
C VAL A 559 6.11 0.40 28.99
N LYS A 560 6.12 -0.27 30.16
CA LYS A 560 6.92 0.15 31.32
C LYS A 560 8.42 0.08 31.01
N ASP A 561 8.90 -1.02 30.44
CA ASP A 561 10.31 -1.20 30.08
C ASP A 561 10.76 -0.12 29.09
N ALA A 562 9.91 0.23 28.12
CA ALA A 562 10.20 1.26 27.13
C ALA A 562 10.32 2.67 27.76
N ILE A 563 9.45 3.03 28.71
CA ILE A 563 9.56 4.28 29.46
C ILE A 563 10.84 4.30 30.30
N GLU A 564 11.11 3.24 31.07
CA GLU A 564 12.30 3.16 31.91
C GLU A 564 13.60 3.21 31.09
N TYR A 565 13.61 2.61 29.91
CA TYR A 565 14.76 2.68 29.01
C TYR A 565 15.11 4.11 28.60
N LEU A 566 14.13 4.96 28.28
CA LEU A 566 14.37 6.37 27.89
C LEU A 566 14.82 7.24 29.08
N ARG A 567 14.49 6.88 30.32
CA ARG A 567 14.90 7.62 31.52
C ARG A 567 16.41 7.69 31.68
N GLN A 568 17.18 6.74 31.15
CA GLN A 568 18.65 6.78 31.21
C GLN A 568 19.25 7.99 30.47
N PHE A 569 18.53 8.59 29.55
CA PHE A 569 18.94 9.77 28.79
C PHE A 569 18.43 11.07 29.39
N ASP A 570 17.72 11.04 30.55
CA ASP A 570 17.34 12.22 31.31
C ASP A 570 18.50 12.66 32.25
N HIS A 571 19.09 13.78 31.96
CA HIS A 571 20.15 14.37 32.79
C HIS A 571 19.61 15.22 33.96
N GLY A 572 18.39 14.95 34.40
CA GLY A 572 17.76 15.56 35.57
C GLY A 572 16.69 16.60 35.24
N GLY A 573 16.39 16.81 33.95
CA GLY A 573 15.36 17.71 33.48
C GLY A 573 13.97 17.10 33.41
N GLY A 574 13.83 15.76 33.44
CA GLY A 574 12.58 15.02 33.21
C GLY A 574 12.27 14.82 31.75
N VAL A 575 13.19 15.12 30.84
CA VAL A 575 13.10 14.93 29.40
C VAL A 575 14.38 14.24 28.92
N PRO A 576 14.29 13.12 28.15
CA PRO A 576 15.45 12.54 27.51
C PRO A 576 16.14 13.53 26.56
N GLU A 577 17.46 13.59 26.59
CA GLU A 577 18.25 14.47 25.76
C GLU A 577 18.90 13.73 24.60
N ASN A 578 18.87 14.36 23.42
CA ASN A 578 19.53 13.88 22.21
C ASN A 578 21.07 14.10 22.31
N SER A 579 21.83 13.22 21.68
CA SER A 579 23.24 12.99 22.00
C SER A 579 24.24 13.76 21.09
N GLY A 580 23.76 14.68 20.22
CA GLY A 580 24.61 15.47 19.32
C GLY A 580 24.91 14.75 17.99
N TYR A 581 24.07 13.78 17.63
CA TYR A 581 24.02 13.12 16.32
C TYR A 581 22.55 12.87 15.96
N PRO A 582 22.23 12.39 14.73
CA PRO A 582 20.85 12.12 14.34
C PRO A 582 20.27 10.87 15.04
N ASP A 583 19.77 11.02 16.28
CA ASP A 583 19.24 9.93 17.11
C ASP A 583 17.72 10.00 17.28
N GLN A 584 17.04 10.14 16.15
CA GLN A 584 15.58 10.14 15.99
C GLN A 584 15.22 9.85 14.52
N THR A 585 13.92 9.80 14.15
CA THR A 585 13.44 9.53 12.79
C THR A 585 14.07 10.37 11.67
N TYR A 586 14.59 11.56 12.01
CA TYR A 586 15.38 12.42 11.12
C TYR A 586 16.85 12.02 11.24
N ASP A 587 17.21 10.92 10.58
CA ASP A 587 18.46 10.18 10.82
C ASP A 587 19.70 10.73 10.09
N ASP A 588 19.53 11.86 9.39
CA ASP A 588 20.60 12.67 8.81
C ASP A 588 20.56 14.15 9.28
N TRP A 589 19.67 14.49 10.24
CA TRP A 589 19.57 15.84 10.79
C TRP A 589 20.01 15.87 12.26
N VAL A 590 21.24 16.37 12.50
CA VAL A 590 21.87 16.42 13.84
C VAL A 590 20.96 17.12 14.85
N VAL A 591 20.80 16.51 16.00
CA VAL A 591 19.96 16.98 17.10
C VAL A 591 20.73 16.84 18.43
N SER A 592 20.61 17.82 19.35
CA SER A 592 21.40 17.83 20.59
C SER A 592 20.67 18.46 21.77
N GLY A 593 20.71 17.79 22.92
CA GLY A 593 20.03 18.21 24.15
C GLY A 593 18.54 17.97 24.09
N VAL A 594 17.72 18.78 24.77
CA VAL A 594 16.26 18.67 24.68
C VAL A 594 15.81 19.11 23.31
N SER A 595 15.01 18.26 22.61
CA SER A 595 14.48 18.56 21.28
C SER A 595 12.95 18.67 21.29
N ALA A 596 12.41 19.46 20.35
CA ALA A 596 10.97 19.64 20.26
C ALA A 596 10.24 18.33 19.89
N TYR A 597 10.76 17.62 18.93
CA TYR A 597 10.16 16.38 18.43
C TYR A 597 10.20 15.26 19.46
N SER A 598 11.38 14.76 19.81
CA SER A 598 11.51 13.64 20.75
C SER A 598 11.00 13.99 22.15
N GLY A 599 11.26 15.23 22.64
CA GLY A 599 10.74 15.69 23.92
C GLY A 599 9.21 15.81 23.97
N GLY A 600 8.59 16.29 22.88
CA GLY A 600 7.13 16.34 22.75
C GLY A 600 6.49 14.95 22.74
N LEU A 601 7.09 13.99 22.00
CA LEU A 601 6.67 12.58 21.99
C LEU A 601 6.81 11.93 23.37
N TRP A 602 7.90 12.19 24.07
CA TRP A 602 8.10 11.71 25.45
C TRP A 602 7.01 12.17 26.39
N LEU A 603 6.67 13.48 26.39
CA LEU A 603 5.60 14.02 27.22
C LEU A 603 4.24 13.37 26.93
N ALA A 604 3.93 13.18 25.65
CA ALA A 604 2.71 12.49 25.23
C ALA A 604 2.72 11.02 25.67
N ALA A 605 3.86 10.33 25.55
CA ALA A 605 4.03 8.93 25.97
C ALA A 605 3.83 8.76 27.48
N LEU A 606 4.35 9.69 28.29
CA LEU A 606 4.11 9.69 29.75
C LEU A 606 2.61 9.82 30.07
N ARG A 607 1.87 10.68 29.36
CA ARG A 607 0.41 10.79 29.52
C ARG A 607 -0.33 9.50 29.11
N ALA A 608 0.09 8.89 27.99
CA ALA A 608 -0.48 7.63 27.53
C ALA A 608 -0.21 6.47 28.51
N ALA A 609 1.02 6.40 29.04
CA ALA A 609 1.38 5.39 30.03
C ALA A 609 0.70 5.63 31.40
N GLU A 610 0.55 6.88 31.86
CA GLU A 610 -0.23 7.26 33.04
C GLU A 610 -1.68 6.77 32.94
N GLU A 611 -2.35 7.07 31.84
CA GLU A 611 -3.73 6.63 31.62
C GLU A 611 -3.85 5.10 31.49
N SER A 612 -2.89 4.45 30.82
CA SER A 612 -2.83 2.98 30.75
C SER A 612 -2.68 2.35 32.13
N ALA A 613 -1.82 2.90 32.99
CA ALA A 613 -1.65 2.48 34.36
C ALA A 613 -2.94 2.63 35.18
N ARG A 614 -3.64 3.76 35.05
CA ARG A 614 -4.94 3.99 35.72
C ARG A 614 -5.98 2.97 35.30
N ILE A 615 -6.09 2.69 33.99
CA ILE A 615 -7.03 1.69 33.44
C ILE A 615 -6.74 0.30 34.00
N LEU A 616 -5.45 -0.06 34.14
CA LEU A 616 -5.01 -1.36 34.64
C LEU A 616 -5.01 -1.46 36.18
N GLY A 617 -5.24 -0.34 36.90
CA GLY A 617 -5.21 -0.30 38.36
C GLY A 617 -3.82 -0.17 38.99
N ASP A 618 -2.79 0.14 38.18
CA ASP A 618 -1.40 0.37 38.63
C ASP A 618 -1.24 1.84 39.07
N THR A 619 -1.80 2.17 40.24
CA THR A 619 -1.90 3.56 40.72
C THR A 619 -0.56 4.16 41.12
N GLU A 620 0.41 3.34 41.52
CA GLU A 620 1.77 3.77 41.84
C GLU A 620 2.48 4.29 40.60
N THR A 621 2.52 3.47 39.55
CA THR A 621 3.09 3.83 38.23
C THR A 621 2.38 5.06 37.64
N ALA A 622 1.03 5.14 37.74
CA ALA A 622 0.29 6.31 37.28
C ALA A 622 0.72 7.60 37.97
N THR A 623 0.94 7.56 39.29
CA THR A 623 1.39 8.72 40.08
C THR A 623 2.81 9.13 39.71
N GLU A 624 3.71 8.16 39.51
CA GLU A 624 5.09 8.41 39.09
C GLU A 624 5.14 9.06 37.70
N TYR A 625 4.45 8.49 36.70
CA TYR A 625 4.49 9.03 35.34
C TYR A 625 3.84 10.41 35.24
N HIS A 626 2.79 10.67 36.03
CA HIS A 626 2.26 12.02 36.16
C HIS A 626 3.29 13.02 36.68
N ALA A 627 4.04 12.67 37.73
CA ALA A 627 5.06 13.53 38.29
C ALA A 627 6.22 13.80 37.29
N LEU A 628 6.63 12.77 36.52
CA LEU A 628 7.60 12.90 35.44
C LEU A 628 7.07 13.82 34.33
N PHE A 629 5.81 13.67 33.92
CA PHE A 629 5.18 14.55 32.94
C PHE A 629 5.22 16.02 33.37
N VAL A 630 4.76 16.32 34.59
CA VAL A 630 4.75 17.71 35.11
C VAL A 630 6.15 18.33 35.15
N LYS A 631 7.14 17.55 35.59
CA LYS A 631 8.54 18.00 35.60
C LYS A 631 9.08 18.23 34.20
N GLY A 632 8.91 17.26 33.30
CA GLY A 632 9.39 17.33 31.94
C GLY A 632 8.72 18.45 31.13
N GLN A 633 7.40 18.64 31.27
CA GLN A 633 6.67 19.74 30.62
C GLN A 633 7.25 21.10 30.98
N LYS A 634 7.57 21.34 32.27
CA LYS A 634 8.19 22.59 32.72
C LYS A 634 9.55 22.83 32.07
N THR A 635 10.38 21.80 32.02
CA THR A 635 11.71 21.87 31.39
C THR A 635 11.58 22.10 29.88
N TYR A 636 10.73 21.33 29.19
CA TYR A 636 10.51 21.43 27.76
C TYR A 636 10.09 22.85 27.36
N ILE A 637 9.10 23.42 28.05
CA ILE A 637 8.62 24.78 27.76
C ILE A 637 9.70 25.81 28.05
N ALA A 638 10.39 25.69 29.17
CA ALA A 638 11.42 26.68 29.59
C ALA A 638 12.62 26.72 28.63
N GLN A 639 12.99 25.58 28.04
CA GLN A 639 14.19 25.48 27.20
C GLN A 639 13.89 25.70 25.70
N LEU A 640 12.70 25.30 25.22
CA LEU A 640 12.41 25.29 23.79
C LEU A 640 11.48 26.44 23.33
N TRP A 641 10.58 26.94 24.20
CA TRP A 641 9.66 27.97 23.77
C TRP A 641 10.39 29.33 23.59
N ASN A 642 10.36 29.86 22.37
CA ASN A 642 11.01 31.13 22.04
C ASN A 642 10.09 32.35 21.96
N GLY A 643 8.79 32.15 22.28
CA GLY A 643 7.79 33.22 22.20
C GLY A 643 6.83 33.05 21.00
N GLU A 644 7.22 32.27 19.95
CA GLU A 644 6.42 32.06 18.74
C GLU A 644 6.24 30.56 18.42
N TYR A 645 7.30 29.75 18.59
CA TYR A 645 7.32 28.34 18.27
C TYR A 645 8.32 27.61 19.19
N PHE A 646 8.31 26.25 19.16
CA PHE A 646 9.31 25.45 19.87
C PHE A 646 10.55 25.29 18.99
N ARG A 647 11.72 25.69 19.53
CA ARG A 647 13.00 25.53 18.85
C ARG A 647 13.25 24.06 18.51
N TYR A 648 13.98 23.78 17.42
CA TYR A 648 14.33 22.42 17.01
C TYR A 648 14.98 21.64 18.19
N ASP A 649 16.01 22.22 18.80
CA ASP A 649 16.67 21.69 20.00
C ASP A 649 17.32 22.80 20.83
N THR A 650 18.14 22.38 21.82
CA THR A 650 18.82 23.33 22.72
C THR A 650 20.26 23.65 22.35
N HIS A 651 20.97 22.76 21.65
CA HIS A 651 22.45 22.87 21.53
C HIS A 651 22.99 22.77 20.10
N SER A 652 22.30 22.20 19.14
CA SER A 652 22.82 22.07 17.78
C SER A 652 22.91 23.41 17.05
N GLU A 653 23.56 23.41 15.89
CA GLU A 653 23.58 24.57 14.99
C GLU A 653 22.17 24.89 14.46
N SER A 654 21.35 23.87 14.28
CA SER A 654 19.93 23.95 13.85
C SER A 654 18.97 24.36 14.95
N LYS A 655 19.40 24.68 16.15
CA LYS A 655 18.53 24.91 17.33
C LYS A 655 17.39 25.91 17.14
N ASN A 656 17.50 26.84 16.22
CA ASN A 656 16.49 27.85 15.96
C ASN A 656 15.64 27.53 14.70
N ASP A 657 15.85 26.40 14.06
CA ASP A 657 15.10 26.01 12.88
C ASP A 657 13.65 25.67 13.26
N ILE A 658 12.74 25.87 12.30
CA ILE A 658 11.31 25.63 12.47
C ILE A 658 11.01 24.25 11.90
N GLN A 659 10.89 23.27 12.79
CA GLN A 659 10.56 21.90 12.41
C GLN A 659 9.05 21.74 12.27
N THR A 660 8.58 21.09 11.20
CA THR A 660 7.16 20.81 10.96
C THR A 660 6.57 19.92 12.05
N ASP A 661 7.30 18.91 12.48
CA ASP A 661 6.84 17.89 13.43
C ASP A 661 7.07 18.24 14.90
N GLN A 662 7.43 19.50 15.23
CA GLN A 662 7.66 19.92 16.62
C GLN A 662 6.48 19.66 17.57
N LEU A 663 5.28 19.44 17.03
CA LEU A 663 4.06 19.14 17.78
C LEU A 663 3.51 17.71 17.51
N ALA A 664 4.32 16.76 17.03
CA ALA A 664 3.88 15.39 16.80
C ALA A 664 3.29 14.71 18.05
N GLY A 665 3.88 14.96 19.23
CA GLY A 665 3.34 14.50 20.51
C GLY A 665 1.97 15.09 20.82
N GLN A 666 1.74 16.37 20.52
CA GLN A 666 0.42 17.01 20.70
C GLN A 666 -0.61 16.47 19.72
N TRP A 667 -0.21 16.20 18.46
CA TRP A 667 -1.09 15.55 17.49
C TRP A 667 -1.62 14.20 18.02
N TYR A 668 -0.74 13.36 18.54
CA TYR A 668 -1.16 12.07 19.14
C TYR A 668 -1.99 12.23 20.40
N ALA A 669 -1.70 13.25 21.22
CA ALA A 669 -2.53 13.57 22.37
C ALA A 669 -3.96 13.99 21.96
N ASN A 670 -4.09 14.78 20.88
CA ASN A 670 -5.40 15.11 20.32
C ASN A 670 -6.10 13.88 19.73
N LEU A 671 -5.37 13.04 19.00
CA LEU A 671 -5.89 11.81 18.41
C LEU A 671 -6.47 10.83 19.44
N THR A 672 -5.89 10.79 20.64
CA THR A 672 -6.20 9.81 21.69
C THR A 672 -6.93 10.40 22.91
N GLY A 673 -7.20 11.71 22.91
CA GLY A 673 -7.91 12.37 24.00
C GLY A 673 -7.11 12.55 25.30
N LEU A 674 -5.77 12.64 25.20
CA LEU A 674 -4.87 12.84 26.36
C LEU A 674 -4.80 14.30 26.87
N GLY A 675 -5.41 15.23 26.13
CA GLY A 675 -5.40 16.65 26.48
C GLY A 675 -4.16 17.39 26.00
N ASP A 676 -3.89 18.54 26.61
CA ASP A 676 -2.82 19.44 26.21
C ASP A 676 -1.47 18.98 26.78
N ILE A 677 -0.51 18.70 25.89
CA ILE A 677 0.89 18.41 26.24
C ILE A 677 1.62 19.72 26.59
N VAL A 678 1.30 20.79 25.87
CA VAL A 678 1.79 22.14 26.10
C VAL A 678 0.63 23.13 26.06
N PRO A 679 0.70 24.33 26.66
CA PRO A 679 -0.39 25.31 26.67
C PRO A 679 -0.94 25.58 25.27
N HIS A 680 -2.27 25.58 25.11
CA HIS A 680 -2.94 25.74 23.83
C HIS A 680 -2.50 26.98 23.04
N ALA A 681 -2.31 28.12 23.69
CA ALA A 681 -1.83 29.35 23.03
C ALA A 681 -0.47 29.13 22.34
N MET A 682 0.42 28.31 22.92
CA MET A 682 1.71 27.95 22.33
C MET A 682 1.51 27.01 21.13
N GLN A 683 0.58 26.05 21.23
CA GLN A 683 0.25 25.16 20.13
C GLN A 683 -0.22 25.95 18.90
N VAL A 684 -1.20 26.86 19.08
CA VAL A 684 -1.75 27.67 18.00
C VAL A 684 -0.69 28.57 17.37
N SER A 685 0.16 29.20 18.21
CA SER A 685 1.27 30.05 17.73
C SER A 685 2.26 29.24 16.88
N ALA A 686 2.70 28.09 17.38
CA ALA A 686 3.63 27.22 16.66
C ALA A 686 3.03 26.69 15.35
N MET A 687 1.77 26.23 15.36
CA MET A 687 1.07 25.80 14.13
C MET A 687 1.03 26.89 13.06
N LYS A 688 0.70 28.12 13.43
CA LYS A 688 0.70 29.25 12.47
C LYS A 688 2.10 29.51 11.93
N LYS A 689 3.12 29.47 12.78
CA LYS A 689 4.51 29.67 12.36
C LYS A 689 4.96 28.60 11.36
N ILE A 690 4.65 27.33 11.62
CA ILE A 690 4.92 26.21 10.70
C ILE A 690 4.20 26.45 9.38
N PHE A 691 2.90 26.79 9.41
CA PHE A 691 2.13 27.02 8.19
C PHE A 691 2.73 28.14 7.34
N ASP A 692 3.02 29.29 7.95
CA ASP A 692 3.55 30.45 7.26
C ASP A 692 4.95 30.19 6.65
N PHE A 693 5.79 29.39 7.32
CA PHE A 693 7.17 29.16 6.90
C PHE A 693 7.32 27.85 6.12
N ASN A 694 6.99 26.72 6.72
CA ASN A 694 7.26 25.39 6.14
C ASN A 694 6.30 25.03 5.00
N VAL A 695 5.10 25.61 4.98
CA VAL A 695 4.13 25.42 3.89
C VAL A 695 4.19 26.58 2.90
N MET A 696 3.90 27.81 3.36
CA MET A 696 3.66 28.93 2.44
C MET A 696 4.96 29.54 1.88
N LYS A 697 6.04 29.67 2.66
CA LYS A 697 7.33 30.15 2.13
C LYS A 697 8.07 29.05 1.35
N PHE A 698 7.81 27.78 1.64
CA PHE A 698 8.36 26.68 0.88
C PHE A 698 7.45 26.38 -0.34
N GLY A 699 7.90 26.74 -1.53
CA GLY A 699 7.17 26.47 -2.78
C GLY A 699 5.80 27.10 -2.90
N GLY A 700 5.50 28.19 -2.16
CA GLY A 700 4.22 28.92 -2.27
C GLY A 700 2.99 28.11 -1.79
N GLY A 701 3.20 27.08 -0.99
CA GLY A 701 2.15 26.18 -0.52
C GLY A 701 1.72 25.14 -1.56
N GLU A 702 2.53 24.90 -2.60
CA GLU A 702 2.24 23.94 -3.68
C GLU A 702 2.99 22.61 -3.52
N MET A 703 3.78 22.45 -2.44
CA MET A 703 4.68 21.33 -2.28
C MET A 703 4.38 20.45 -1.06
N GLY A 704 3.51 20.87 -0.13
CA GLY A 704 3.37 20.31 1.20
C GLY A 704 4.19 21.11 2.23
N ALA A 705 4.53 20.53 3.38
CA ALA A 705 5.33 21.18 4.42
C ALA A 705 6.77 20.65 4.40
N ALA A 706 7.76 21.53 4.21
CA ALA A 706 9.16 21.18 4.40
C ALA A 706 9.42 20.75 5.84
N ASN A 707 10.24 19.73 6.06
CA ASN A 707 10.54 19.25 7.41
C ASN A 707 11.14 20.35 8.29
N GLY A 708 12.00 21.22 7.70
CA GLY A 708 12.63 22.33 8.38
C GLY A 708 12.71 23.59 7.54
N MET A 709 12.61 24.74 8.18
CA MET A 709 12.89 26.06 7.61
C MET A 709 13.73 26.87 8.58
N ALA A 710 14.64 27.67 8.06
CA ALA A 710 15.38 28.60 8.89
C ALA A 710 14.46 29.67 9.51
N SER A 711 14.80 30.22 10.67
CA SER A 711 14.00 31.23 11.37
C SER A 711 13.80 32.53 10.59
N ASP A 712 14.68 32.83 9.63
CA ASP A 712 14.56 33.96 8.70
C ASP A 712 13.70 33.63 7.45
N GLY A 713 13.30 32.35 7.27
CA GLY A 713 12.49 31.87 6.16
C GLY A 713 13.28 31.39 4.95
N SER A 714 14.60 31.27 5.07
CA SER A 714 15.41 30.61 4.05
C SER A 714 15.26 29.09 4.10
N ILE A 715 15.46 28.43 2.95
CA ILE A 715 15.44 26.96 2.84
C ILE A 715 16.76 26.43 3.42
N LEU A 716 16.65 25.43 4.28
CA LEU A 716 17.81 24.76 4.86
C LEU A 716 18.55 23.92 3.80
N THR A 717 19.82 23.61 4.05
CA THR A 717 20.67 22.86 3.13
C THR A 717 20.84 21.39 3.52
N ASN A 718 20.56 21.02 4.79
CA ASN A 718 20.59 19.65 5.24
C ASN A 718 19.62 18.80 4.42
N ALA A 719 20.01 17.56 4.11
CA ALA A 719 19.28 16.69 3.20
C ALA A 719 17.82 16.50 3.63
N GLU A 720 17.57 16.13 4.88
CA GLU A 720 16.22 15.87 5.39
C GLU A 720 15.45 17.15 5.74
N ALA A 721 16.12 18.17 6.27
CA ALA A 721 15.47 19.41 6.67
C ALA A 721 14.81 20.12 5.46
N LYS A 722 15.46 20.10 4.28
CA LYS A 722 14.96 20.73 3.05
C LYS A 722 13.89 19.94 2.32
N GLU A 723 13.55 18.73 2.78
CA GLU A 723 12.57 17.85 2.16
C GLU A 723 11.17 18.08 2.68
N VAL A 724 10.20 17.79 1.84
CA VAL A 724 8.81 17.52 2.23
C VAL A 724 8.66 16.03 2.45
N TRP A 725 8.36 15.61 3.68
CA TRP A 725 7.95 14.25 3.96
C TRP A 725 6.44 14.15 3.97
N VAL A 726 5.90 13.20 3.19
CA VAL A 726 4.45 13.09 3.01
C VAL A 726 3.73 12.81 4.33
N GLY A 727 4.23 11.87 5.12
CA GLY A 727 3.60 11.48 6.38
C GLY A 727 3.62 12.56 7.45
N THR A 728 4.73 13.30 7.59
CA THR A 728 4.87 14.39 8.57
C THR A 728 3.95 15.55 8.22
N THR A 729 3.86 15.93 6.93
CA THR A 729 2.90 16.93 6.46
C THR A 729 1.46 16.52 6.80
N LEU A 730 1.10 15.23 6.62
CA LEU A 730 -0.26 14.72 6.89
C LEU A 730 -0.58 14.64 8.39
N GLY A 731 0.39 14.28 9.23
CA GLY A 731 0.25 14.34 10.69
C GLY A 731 0.00 15.77 11.17
N TYR A 732 0.81 16.72 10.65
CA TYR A 732 0.62 18.14 10.91
C TYR A 732 -0.75 18.65 10.43
N ALA A 733 -1.20 18.25 9.23
CA ALA A 733 -2.52 18.61 8.73
C ALA A 733 -3.66 18.04 9.60
N GLY A 734 -3.50 16.83 10.15
CA GLY A 734 -4.42 16.26 11.12
C GLY A 734 -4.52 17.09 12.40
N LEU A 735 -3.38 17.59 12.92
CA LEU A 735 -3.33 18.49 14.06
C LEU A 735 -4.03 19.83 13.75
N LEU A 736 -3.71 20.47 12.62
CA LEU A 736 -4.35 21.72 12.18
C LEU A 736 -5.87 21.58 12.14
N LYS A 737 -6.37 20.51 11.51
CA LYS A 737 -7.80 20.27 11.39
C LYS A 737 -8.47 20.07 12.74
N SER A 738 -7.82 19.36 13.68
CA SER A 738 -8.36 19.15 15.02
C SER A 738 -8.55 20.44 15.81
N GLU A 739 -7.70 21.43 15.56
CA GLU A 739 -7.74 22.75 16.19
C GLU A 739 -8.57 23.79 15.40
N GLY A 740 -9.34 23.36 14.40
CA GLY A 740 -10.23 24.18 13.61
C GLY A 740 -9.59 24.94 12.44
N MET A 741 -8.29 24.78 12.21
CA MET A 741 -7.54 25.38 11.09
C MET A 741 -7.71 24.52 9.82
N LYS A 742 -8.97 24.41 9.35
CA LYS A 742 -9.35 23.51 8.24
C LYS A 742 -8.75 23.92 6.90
N ASP A 743 -8.73 25.22 6.63
CA ASP A 743 -8.24 25.74 5.35
C ASP A 743 -6.73 25.51 5.23
N GLU A 744 -5.99 25.71 6.32
CA GLU A 744 -4.56 25.48 6.39
C GLU A 744 -4.25 23.96 6.27
N ALA A 745 -5.05 23.11 6.91
CA ALA A 745 -4.91 21.66 6.82
C ALA A 745 -5.09 21.17 5.37
N TYR A 746 -6.15 21.61 4.71
CA TYR A 746 -6.38 21.27 3.31
C TYR A 746 -5.37 21.93 2.37
N LYS A 747 -4.85 23.12 2.66
CA LYS A 747 -3.81 23.74 1.82
C LYS A 747 -2.50 22.95 1.89
N ALA A 748 -2.04 22.57 3.08
CA ALA A 748 -0.85 21.74 3.24
C ALA A 748 -1.00 20.39 2.53
N THR A 749 -2.16 19.73 2.70
CA THR A 749 -2.47 18.44 2.05
C THR A 749 -2.59 18.58 0.53
N TRP A 750 -3.17 19.70 0.05
CA TRP A 750 -3.29 19.96 -1.40
C TRP A 750 -1.92 20.10 -2.07
N GLY A 751 -0.93 20.69 -1.39
CA GLY A 751 0.44 20.74 -1.91
C GLY A 751 0.99 19.34 -2.21
N LEU A 752 0.71 18.35 -1.33
CA LEU A 752 1.06 16.96 -1.60
C LEU A 752 0.30 16.40 -2.80
N TYR A 753 -1.03 16.60 -2.84
CA TYR A 753 -1.85 16.16 -3.96
C TYR A 753 -1.34 16.72 -5.30
N HIS A 754 -1.02 18.02 -5.33
CA HIS A 754 -0.49 18.69 -6.51
C HIS A 754 0.80 18.02 -7.03
N VAL A 755 1.75 17.74 -6.14
CA VAL A 755 3.00 17.06 -6.51
C VAL A 755 2.74 15.64 -7.00
N ILE A 756 1.95 14.87 -6.26
CA ILE A 756 1.70 13.44 -6.55
C ILE A 756 0.88 13.27 -7.83
N TYR A 757 -0.25 13.97 -7.96
CA TYR A 757 -1.28 13.67 -8.95
C TYR A 757 -1.33 14.65 -10.14
N GLU A 758 -0.79 15.86 -10.01
CA GLU A 758 -0.91 16.87 -11.07
C GLU A 758 0.43 17.18 -11.74
N SER A 759 1.52 17.37 -10.95
CA SER A 759 2.76 17.92 -11.52
C SER A 759 3.88 16.91 -11.73
N LYS A 760 4.10 15.94 -10.82
CA LYS A 760 5.27 15.05 -10.86
C LYS A 760 4.97 13.58 -11.16
N GLY A 761 3.74 13.14 -10.99
CA GLY A 761 3.33 11.78 -11.38
C GLY A 761 3.80 10.69 -10.44
N TYR A 762 3.54 10.87 -9.14
CA TYR A 762 3.88 9.88 -8.10
C TYR A 762 2.71 8.99 -7.70
N TRP A 763 1.58 9.05 -8.38
CA TRP A 763 0.42 8.16 -8.12
C TRP A 763 0.85 6.69 -8.14
N PHE A 764 0.42 5.93 -7.15
CA PHE A 764 0.75 4.52 -6.91
C PHE A 764 2.26 4.21 -6.86
N ARG A 765 3.07 5.23 -6.63
CA ARG A 765 4.49 5.16 -6.28
C ARG A 765 4.91 6.31 -5.37
N THR A 766 3.98 6.82 -4.56
CA THR A 766 4.21 7.97 -3.69
C THR A 766 5.48 7.76 -2.87
N PRO A 767 6.45 8.69 -2.96
CA PRO A 767 7.74 8.53 -2.32
C PRO A 767 7.69 8.96 -0.85
N GLU A 768 8.77 8.66 -0.14
CA GLU A 768 9.00 9.21 1.19
C GLU A 768 9.05 10.73 1.16
N ALA A 769 9.87 11.27 0.25
CA ALA A 769 10.27 12.66 0.26
C ALA A 769 10.50 13.23 -1.14
N TRP A 770 10.37 14.57 -1.23
CA TRP A 770 10.88 15.36 -2.34
C TRP A 770 11.43 16.70 -1.86
N ASP A 771 12.32 17.29 -2.65
CA ASP A 771 12.85 18.62 -2.42
C ASP A 771 12.03 19.72 -3.14
N ILE A 772 12.51 20.97 -3.09
CA ILE A 772 11.85 22.13 -3.73
C ILE A 772 11.73 21.98 -5.26
N THR A 773 12.50 21.13 -5.91
CA THR A 773 12.39 20.85 -7.36
C THR A 773 11.28 19.82 -7.64
N GLY A 774 10.79 19.17 -6.58
CA GLY A 774 9.83 18.06 -6.67
C GLY A 774 10.47 16.75 -7.08
N ASN A 775 11.81 16.62 -7.11
CA ASN A 775 12.49 15.35 -7.33
C ASN A 775 12.55 14.56 -6.01
N PHE A 776 12.43 13.24 -6.11
CA PHE A 776 12.15 12.37 -4.97
C PHE A 776 13.34 11.51 -4.54
N ARG A 777 13.22 10.90 -3.36
CA ARG A 777 13.93 9.69 -2.93
C ARG A 777 12.94 8.66 -2.40
N ALA A 778 13.29 7.41 -2.47
CA ALA A 778 12.54 6.26 -1.96
C ALA A 778 11.07 6.23 -2.40
N GLY A 779 10.83 5.73 -3.61
CA GLY A 779 9.50 5.51 -4.14
C GLY A 779 8.73 4.38 -3.45
N MET A 780 7.39 4.35 -3.60
CA MET A 780 6.53 3.30 -3.04
C MET A 780 6.63 3.16 -1.51
N TYR A 781 6.62 4.29 -0.84
CA TYR A 781 6.79 4.39 0.61
C TYR A 781 5.46 4.24 1.37
N MET A 782 5.48 3.74 2.61
CA MET A 782 4.22 3.49 3.34
C MET A 782 3.64 4.71 4.06
N ARG A 783 4.42 5.76 4.40
CA ARG A 783 3.95 6.97 5.14
C ARG A 783 2.75 7.70 4.52
N PRO A 784 2.52 7.73 3.19
CA PRO A 784 1.38 8.42 2.60
C PRO A 784 0.00 8.00 3.10
N THR A 785 -0.14 6.78 3.63
CA THR A 785 -1.37 6.32 4.30
C THR A 785 -1.77 7.17 5.51
N ALA A 786 -0.83 7.99 6.03
CA ALA A 786 -1.08 9.01 7.07
C ALA A 786 -2.15 10.04 6.70
N ILE A 787 -2.61 10.11 5.45
CA ILE A 787 -3.74 10.97 5.05
C ILE A 787 -4.98 10.72 5.92
N TRP A 788 -5.12 9.53 6.49
CA TRP A 788 -6.18 9.19 7.42
C TRP A 788 -6.08 9.91 8.78
N ALA A 789 -4.97 10.60 9.08
CA ALA A 789 -4.85 11.49 10.24
C ALA A 789 -5.93 12.58 10.25
N LEU A 790 -6.25 13.13 9.05
CA LEU A 790 -7.28 14.15 8.93
C LEU A 790 -8.70 13.61 9.23
N GLU A 791 -8.94 12.31 9.04
CA GLU A 791 -10.22 11.68 9.34
C GLU A 791 -10.31 11.15 10.76
N MET A 792 -9.19 10.78 11.36
CA MET A 792 -9.18 10.08 12.65
C MET A 792 -8.88 11.00 13.83
N THR A 793 -8.22 12.15 13.61
CA THR A 793 -7.98 13.10 14.70
C THR A 793 -9.28 13.88 14.99
N PRO A 794 -9.85 13.76 16.22
CA PRO A 794 -11.10 14.42 16.59
C PRO A 794 -10.98 15.95 16.57
N SER A 795 -12.08 16.65 16.29
CA SER A 795 -12.14 18.09 16.45
C SER A 795 -12.18 18.46 17.94
N ARG A 796 -11.37 19.40 18.35
CA ARG A 796 -11.33 19.94 19.71
C ARG A 796 -12.03 21.28 19.86
N VAL A 797 -12.57 21.82 18.75
CA VAL A 797 -13.24 23.14 18.74
C VAL A 797 -14.54 23.10 19.55
N GLU A 798 -15.23 21.97 19.58
CA GLU A 798 -16.49 21.80 20.33
C GLU A 798 -16.27 21.49 21.82
N GLU A 799 -15.07 21.08 22.21
CA GLU A 799 -14.71 20.77 23.59
C GLU A 799 -14.25 22.02 24.38
N ARG A 800 -14.01 23.12 23.70
CA ARG A 800 -13.54 24.42 24.21
C ARG A 800 -14.64 25.50 24.12
#